data_e77968b48f751f4f32b1660e9347325e
#
_entry.id   e77968b48f751f4f32b1660e9347325e
#
_cell.length_a   1.000
_cell.length_b   1.000
_cell.length_c   1.000
_cell.angle_alpha   90.00
_cell.angle_beta   90.00
_cell.angle_gamma   90.00
#
_symmetry.space_group_name_H-M   'P 1'
#
loop_
_entity.id
_entity.type
_entity.pdbx_description
1 polymer ?
#
loop_
_entity_poly.entity_id
_entity_poly.type
_entity_poly.pdbx_seq_one_letter_code
_entity_poly.pdbx_strand_id
1 'polypeptide(L)'
;MADRKKGMEIGMAEYANIIVDIYQGKLDKTFQYRVPERLRSTIAVGMLVAVPFGSRKMQGYVIELTDVCEYEEDKIKEILSIVKGGVLIESQMIALAGWMRENYGGTMNHALKTVLPVKEKKKAKEQKTIRLALHPVEAKNELAECERKHKTARAKLLVALLEQRELEWETATQQMSVSASVIRAMEEAGIVKVVSKTAYRNPVGGLDPGGEQKKLNEEQQNVVSKITMEYDAGERKTYLIKGVTGSGKTEVYMELIAHVLAQGKQAIVLIPEIALTYQTVRRFYNRFGAQVSIINSKLSAGERYDQFERAKNGEISVMIGPRSALFTPFPALGIIIIDEEHEASYKSETVPRYHARETAIQRAKMTDAVVVLGSATPSLESYYKAENGEYCLLELKHRVQKRPMPLCEIIDLREELKAGNRSILSVQLQELMEDRLKKGQQMMLFINRRGVAGFVSCRACGHVIKCPHCDVSLSQHGSGAATRLVCHYCGYTTIQPGLCPVCGSKYISGFKAGTQKIEQVVKARFPQARVLRMDMDTTRIKDGYEQILSAFSNHEADILIGTQMIVKGHDFPGVTLVGVLAADLSLYISDYRASERTFQLLTQAAGRAGRGDIPGNVIIQTYDPDHYSITTAKEQNYEAFYGQEIEYRKMMRYPPVWNMLYILCASKNEAAASEAAVALMGKIDQIVRENSEKIFSIGPSDAPVAKISDVYRKVIYVKTREYQTLVILKDGLEAFIKDNRLYQNVAVGFDFNPINGF
;
A
#
# COMPACT_ATOMS: atom_id res chain seq x y z
N MET A 1 -8.15 -18.55 -37.49
CA MET A 1 -7.57 -17.27 -37.87
C MET A 1 -8.71 -16.39 -38.40
N ALA A 2 -9.37 -15.67 -37.55
CA ALA A 2 -10.20 -14.50 -37.85
C ALA A 2 -10.78 -14.06 -36.52
N ASP A 3 -10.87 -12.75 -36.28
CA ASP A 3 -11.41 -12.07 -35.11
C ASP A 3 -10.48 -11.86 -33.90
N ARG A 4 -9.49 -11.00 -34.08
CA ARG A 4 -8.91 -10.17 -32.99
C ARG A 4 -8.59 -8.77 -33.50
N LYS A 5 -9.64 -8.03 -33.84
CA LYS A 5 -9.62 -6.56 -33.95
C LYS A 5 -10.97 -6.04 -33.42
N LYS A 6 -11.19 -6.14 -32.11
CA LYS A 6 -12.08 -5.19 -31.45
C LYS A 6 -11.24 -3.98 -31.02
N GLY A 7 -10.88 -3.19 -32.00
CA GLY A 7 -10.50 -1.80 -31.81
C GLY A 7 -11.70 -1.03 -31.25
N MET A 8 -11.40 0.09 -30.57
CA MET A 8 -12.39 1.05 -30.09
C MET A 8 -13.57 1.12 -31.07
N GLU A 9 -14.70 0.54 -30.70
CA GLU A 9 -15.95 0.80 -31.41
C GLU A 9 -16.30 2.26 -31.14
N ILE A 10 -16.01 3.13 -32.10
CA ILE A 10 -16.60 4.45 -32.23
C ILE A 10 -18.02 4.16 -32.68
N GLY A 11 -18.92 3.86 -31.74
CA GLY A 11 -20.31 3.53 -32.01
C GLY A 11 -21.10 4.79 -32.31
N MET A 12 -21.96 4.73 -33.29
CA MET A 12 -23.02 5.74 -33.54
C MET A 12 -24.12 5.66 -32.47
N ALA A 13 -23.82 5.30 -31.24
CA ALA A 13 -24.79 5.10 -30.18
C ALA A 13 -25.62 6.36 -29.88
N GLU A 14 -26.90 6.17 -29.72
CA GLU A 14 -27.85 7.28 -29.47
C GLU A 14 -27.86 7.73 -28.01
N TYR A 15 -27.53 6.84 -27.10
CA TYR A 15 -27.56 7.08 -25.65
C TYR A 15 -26.25 6.68 -24.99
N ALA A 16 -25.95 7.34 -23.85
CA ALA A 16 -24.84 7.03 -23.00
C ALA A 16 -25.29 6.89 -21.54
N ASN A 17 -24.92 5.80 -20.92
CA ASN A 17 -25.05 5.59 -19.47
C ASN A 17 -23.87 6.25 -18.77
N ILE A 18 -24.13 7.21 -17.89
CA ILE A 18 -23.13 8.10 -17.27
C ILE A 18 -23.22 8.02 -15.75
N ILE A 19 -22.07 7.83 -15.09
CA ILE A 19 -21.92 8.05 -13.65
C ILE A 19 -21.55 9.51 -13.43
N VAL A 20 -22.46 10.27 -12.83
CA VAL A 20 -22.26 11.69 -12.53
C VAL A 20 -21.41 11.84 -11.26
N ASP A 21 -20.50 12.81 -11.23
CA ASP A 21 -19.59 13.07 -10.08
C ASP A 21 -20.34 13.68 -8.90
N ILE A 22 -21.09 12.83 -8.18
CA ILE A 22 -21.87 13.19 -7.00
C ILE A 22 -21.49 12.26 -5.85
N TYR A 23 -21.25 12.83 -4.68
CA TYR A 23 -20.83 12.09 -3.47
C TYR A 23 -21.99 11.52 -2.62
N GLN A 24 -23.25 11.74 -3.01
CA GLN A 24 -24.41 11.28 -2.26
C GLN A 24 -24.81 9.87 -2.72
N GLY A 25 -24.81 8.90 -1.81
CA GLY A 25 -25.14 7.49 -2.09
C GLY A 25 -26.53 7.28 -2.71
N LYS A 26 -27.50 8.18 -2.45
CA LYS A 26 -28.84 8.16 -3.08
C LYS A 26 -28.80 8.38 -4.61
N LEU A 27 -27.72 8.93 -5.14
CA LEU A 27 -27.52 9.26 -6.55
C LEU A 27 -26.43 8.39 -7.21
N ASP A 28 -25.99 7.31 -6.53
CA ASP A 28 -25.04 6.35 -7.07
C ASP A 28 -25.75 5.37 -8.01
N LYS A 29 -26.16 5.89 -9.16
CA LYS A 29 -26.71 5.13 -10.26
C LYS A 29 -26.25 5.72 -11.57
N THR A 30 -26.32 4.92 -12.63
CA THR A 30 -26.17 5.42 -13.99
C THR A 30 -27.36 6.29 -14.36
N PHE A 31 -27.06 7.38 -15.01
CA PHE A 31 -28.06 8.25 -15.62
C PHE A 31 -27.89 8.19 -17.13
N GLN A 32 -28.96 7.90 -17.84
CA GLN A 32 -28.92 7.85 -19.28
C GLN A 32 -29.10 9.26 -19.87
N TYR A 33 -28.23 9.60 -20.82
CA TYR A 33 -28.29 10.86 -21.56
C TYR A 33 -28.28 10.58 -23.06
N ARG A 34 -28.97 11.42 -23.86
CA ARG A 34 -28.90 11.37 -25.31
C ARG A 34 -27.53 11.91 -25.76
N VAL A 35 -26.91 11.22 -26.72
CA VAL A 35 -25.68 11.67 -27.37
C VAL A 35 -26.02 12.56 -28.56
N PRO A 36 -25.71 13.87 -28.51
CA PRO A 36 -25.93 14.77 -29.64
C PRO A 36 -25.20 14.29 -30.90
N GLU A 37 -25.75 14.46 -32.07
CA GLU A 37 -25.16 14.02 -33.35
C GLU A 37 -23.71 14.48 -33.51
N ARG A 38 -23.40 15.71 -33.10
CA ARG A 38 -22.04 16.29 -33.14
C ARG A 38 -21.02 15.55 -32.29
N LEU A 39 -21.45 14.73 -31.32
CA LEU A 39 -20.56 13.98 -30.42
C LEU A 39 -20.55 12.48 -30.72
N ARG A 40 -21.49 11.95 -31.51
CA ARG A 40 -21.60 10.50 -31.79
C ARG A 40 -20.31 9.88 -32.34
N SER A 41 -19.60 10.61 -33.20
CA SER A 41 -18.34 10.13 -33.80
C SER A 41 -17.13 10.28 -32.92
N THR A 42 -17.23 10.97 -31.78
CA THR A 42 -16.07 11.30 -30.91
C THR A 42 -16.21 10.78 -29.49
N ILE A 43 -17.45 10.48 -29.05
CA ILE A 43 -17.71 9.98 -27.69
C ILE A 43 -17.29 8.51 -27.58
N ALA A 44 -16.65 8.15 -26.47
CA ALA A 44 -16.26 6.77 -26.16
C ALA A 44 -16.47 6.47 -24.68
N VAL A 45 -16.63 5.18 -24.37
CA VAL A 45 -16.67 4.69 -22.99
C VAL A 45 -15.39 5.13 -22.26
N GLY A 46 -15.54 5.59 -21.03
CA GLY A 46 -14.45 6.11 -20.19
C GLY A 46 -14.21 7.61 -20.34
N MET A 47 -14.83 8.29 -21.28
CA MET A 47 -14.70 9.74 -21.42
C MET A 47 -15.41 10.51 -20.31
N LEU A 48 -14.76 11.60 -19.87
CA LEU A 48 -15.37 12.57 -18.97
C LEU A 48 -16.20 13.57 -19.79
N VAL A 49 -17.47 13.65 -19.48
CA VAL A 49 -18.45 14.53 -20.16
C VAL A 49 -19.12 15.47 -19.18
N ALA A 50 -19.59 16.60 -19.70
CA ALA A 50 -20.41 17.54 -18.96
C ALA A 50 -21.89 17.29 -19.28
N VAL A 51 -22.71 17.14 -18.26
CA VAL A 51 -24.12 16.83 -18.37
C VAL A 51 -24.98 17.78 -17.52
N PRO A 52 -26.25 18.05 -17.93
CA PRO A 52 -27.20 18.78 -17.10
C PRO A 52 -27.75 17.84 -16.01
N PHE A 53 -27.63 18.24 -14.75
CA PHE A 53 -28.13 17.48 -13.60
C PHE A 53 -28.99 18.40 -12.71
N GLY A 54 -30.29 18.18 -12.67
CA GLY A 54 -31.22 19.15 -12.08
C GLY A 54 -31.10 20.51 -12.77
N SER A 55 -30.82 21.55 -11.99
CA SER A 55 -30.54 22.92 -12.45
C SER A 55 -29.03 23.22 -12.65
N ARG A 56 -28.15 22.24 -12.42
CA ARG A 56 -26.69 22.44 -12.43
C ARG A 56 -26.06 21.69 -13.62
N LYS A 57 -24.89 22.20 -14.03
CA LYS A 57 -23.99 21.48 -14.93
C LYS A 57 -23.02 20.65 -14.07
N MET A 58 -22.95 19.34 -14.33
CA MET A 58 -22.10 18.41 -13.62
C MET A 58 -21.17 17.68 -14.59
N GLN A 59 -20.15 17.03 -14.07
CA GLN A 59 -19.27 16.13 -14.83
C GLN A 59 -19.63 14.69 -14.52
N GLY A 60 -19.40 13.79 -15.47
CA GLY A 60 -19.60 12.36 -15.28
C GLY A 60 -18.82 11.54 -16.30
N TYR A 61 -18.55 10.28 -15.96
CA TYR A 61 -17.88 9.34 -16.85
C TYR A 61 -18.88 8.51 -17.63
N VAL A 62 -18.65 8.37 -18.94
CA VAL A 62 -19.38 7.46 -19.80
C VAL A 62 -18.99 6.03 -19.44
N ILE A 63 -19.95 5.24 -18.99
CA ILE A 63 -19.73 3.85 -18.59
C ILE A 63 -20.12 2.90 -19.71
N GLU A 64 -21.14 3.26 -20.49
CA GLU A 64 -21.67 2.44 -21.56
C GLU A 64 -22.26 3.33 -22.65
N LEU A 65 -22.18 2.89 -23.89
CA LEU A 65 -22.85 3.46 -25.04
C LEU A 65 -23.89 2.45 -25.56
N THR A 66 -25.13 2.87 -25.80
CA THR A 66 -26.23 1.99 -26.15
C THR A 66 -27.20 2.70 -27.10
N ASP A 67 -27.93 1.91 -27.91
CA ASP A 67 -29.02 2.39 -28.72
C ASP A 67 -30.39 2.17 -28.06
N VAL A 68 -30.41 1.52 -26.89
CA VAL A 68 -31.61 1.23 -26.12
C VAL A 68 -31.92 2.37 -25.17
N CYS A 69 -33.10 2.94 -25.31
CA CYS A 69 -33.64 3.95 -24.39
C CYS A 69 -34.28 3.24 -23.18
N GLU A 70 -33.79 3.47 -21.98
CA GLU A 70 -34.31 2.88 -20.72
C GLU A 70 -35.38 3.75 -20.05
N TYR A 71 -35.59 4.97 -20.53
CA TYR A 71 -36.51 5.95 -19.95
C TYR A 71 -37.44 6.53 -21.03
N GLU A 72 -38.45 7.28 -20.61
CA GLU A 72 -39.31 8.04 -21.54
C GLU A 72 -38.45 9.06 -22.31
N GLU A 73 -38.46 9.03 -23.63
CA GLU A 73 -37.59 9.83 -24.51
C GLU A 73 -37.63 11.33 -24.20
N ASP A 74 -38.81 11.85 -23.85
CA ASP A 74 -39.01 13.27 -23.53
C ASP A 74 -38.33 13.71 -22.22
N LYS A 75 -37.95 12.77 -21.36
CA LYS A 75 -37.31 13.05 -20.09
C LYS A 75 -35.79 12.97 -20.18
N ILE A 76 -35.24 12.41 -21.26
CA ILE A 76 -33.79 12.23 -21.42
C ILE A 76 -33.17 13.55 -21.89
N LYS A 77 -32.18 14.03 -21.07
CA LYS A 77 -31.42 15.24 -21.40
C LYS A 77 -30.21 14.89 -22.25
N GLU A 78 -29.70 15.86 -23.02
CA GLU A 78 -28.50 15.68 -23.84
C GLU A 78 -27.22 15.95 -23.10
N ILE A 79 -26.14 15.29 -23.54
CA ILE A 79 -24.76 15.60 -23.14
C ILE A 79 -24.40 17.00 -23.65
N LEU A 80 -23.87 17.85 -22.75
CA LEU A 80 -23.50 19.23 -23.11
C LEU A 80 -22.23 19.29 -23.94
N SER A 81 -21.20 18.61 -23.51
CA SER A 81 -19.87 18.57 -24.15
C SER A 81 -18.97 17.48 -23.57
N ILE A 82 -17.97 17.05 -24.33
CA ILE A 82 -16.82 16.32 -23.80
C ILE A 82 -15.94 17.32 -23.04
N VAL A 83 -15.46 16.93 -21.85
CA VAL A 83 -14.59 17.79 -21.03
C VAL A 83 -13.18 17.80 -21.63
N LYS A 84 -12.74 18.95 -22.14
CA LYS A 84 -11.38 19.12 -22.68
C LYS A 84 -10.35 18.87 -21.58
N GLY A 85 -9.43 17.93 -21.84
CA GLY A 85 -8.38 17.57 -20.85
C GLY A 85 -8.82 16.60 -19.77
N GLY A 86 -10.02 16.01 -19.87
CA GLY A 86 -10.42 14.87 -19.05
C GLY A 86 -9.56 13.64 -19.34
N VAL A 87 -9.23 12.85 -18.31
CA VAL A 87 -8.51 11.58 -18.47
C VAL A 87 -9.50 10.51 -18.93
N LEU A 88 -9.13 9.78 -19.98
CA LEU A 88 -9.89 8.62 -20.45
C LEU A 88 -9.63 7.43 -19.51
N ILE A 89 -10.71 6.80 -19.04
CA ILE A 89 -10.62 5.56 -18.27
C ILE A 89 -10.68 4.37 -19.21
N GLU A 90 -9.71 3.47 -19.11
CA GLU A 90 -9.74 2.21 -19.86
C GLU A 90 -10.93 1.35 -19.43
N SER A 91 -11.60 0.69 -20.37
CA SER A 91 -12.78 -0.15 -20.09
C SER A 91 -12.50 -1.22 -19.03
N GLN A 92 -11.30 -1.78 -19.01
CA GLN A 92 -10.86 -2.74 -17.98
C GLN A 92 -10.83 -2.11 -16.58
N MET A 93 -10.46 -0.83 -16.45
CA MET A 93 -10.48 -0.12 -15.17
C MET A 93 -11.90 0.19 -14.72
N ILE A 94 -12.82 0.48 -15.64
CA ILE A 94 -14.25 0.65 -15.33
C ILE A 94 -14.82 -0.67 -14.79
N ALA A 95 -14.55 -1.79 -15.47
CA ALA A 95 -14.97 -3.12 -15.00
C ALA A 95 -14.40 -3.47 -13.62
N LEU A 96 -13.11 -3.15 -13.39
CA LEU A 96 -12.47 -3.34 -12.08
C LEU A 96 -13.11 -2.45 -11.01
N ALA A 97 -13.44 -1.20 -11.33
CA ALA A 97 -14.15 -0.31 -10.41
C ALA A 97 -15.56 -0.84 -10.05
N GLY A 98 -16.29 -1.39 -11.03
CA GLY A 98 -17.56 -2.06 -10.82
C GLY A 98 -17.43 -3.23 -9.83
N TRP A 99 -16.47 -4.11 -10.08
CA TRP A 99 -16.18 -5.23 -9.18
C TRP A 99 -15.79 -4.76 -7.75
N MET A 100 -14.99 -3.69 -7.63
CA MET A 100 -14.62 -3.13 -6.34
C MET A 100 -15.84 -2.59 -5.58
N ARG A 101 -16.76 -1.90 -6.27
CA ARG A 101 -18.02 -1.42 -5.68
C ARG A 101 -18.86 -2.60 -5.15
N GLU A 102 -19.05 -3.60 -5.95
CA GLU A 102 -19.85 -4.79 -5.59
C GLU A 102 -19.27 -5.48 -4.34
N ASN A 103 -17.97 -5.72 -4.32
CA ASN A 103 -17.33 -6.53 -3.29
C ASN A 103 -16.93 -5.75 -2.03
N TYR A 104 -16.73 -4.44 -2.09
CA TYR A 104 -16.28 -3.65 -0.94
C TYR A 104 -17.25 -2.53 -0.53
N GLY A 105 -18.33 -2.35 -1.28
CA GLY A 105 -19.29 -1.27 -1.04
C GLY A 105 -18.77 0.12 -1.43
N GLY A 106 -19.54 1.12 -1.08
CA GLY A 106 -19.33 2.49 -1.49
C GLY A 106 -19.99 2.80 -2.83
N THR A 107 -19.67 3.96 -3.41
CA THR A 107 -20.27 4.40 -4.68
C THR A 107 -19.38 4.05 -5.88
N MET A 108 -19.98 3.90 -7.05
CA MET A 108 -19.22 3.73 -8.29
C MET A 108 -18.26 4.90 -8.54
N ASN A 109 -18.67 6.10 -8.14
CA ASN A 109 -17.80 7.28 -8.20
C ASN A 109 -16.55 7.16 -7.31
N HIS A 110 -16.68 6.60 -6.08
CA HIS A 110 -15.52 6.30 -5.24
C HIS A 110 -14.59 5.28 -5.90
N ALA A 111 -15.15 4.23 -6.48
CA ALA A 111 -14.39 3.18 -7.15
C ALA A 111 -13.66 3.72 -8.39
N LEU A 112 -14.34 4.49 -9.25
CA LEU A 112 -13.75 5.14 -10.42
C LEU A 112 -12.60 6.10 -10.03
N LYS A 113 -12.78 6.91 -8.98
CA LYS A 113 -11.71 7.80 -8.47
C LYS A 113 -10.53 7.05 -7.88
N THR A 114 -10.74 5.83 -7.43
CA THR A 114 -9.66 4.97 -6.91
C THR A 114 -8.81 4.40 -8.04
N VAL A 115 -9.43 3.94 -9.12
CA VAL A 115 -8.70 3.42 -10.30
C VAL A 115 -8.09 4.52 -11.16
N LEU A 116 -8.53 5.78 -10.97
CA LEU A 116 -8.00 6.99 -11.62
C LEU A 116 -7.15 7.79 -10.64
N PRO A 117 -5.88 7.54 -10.52
CA PRO A 117 -5.03 8.27 -9.57
C PRO A 117 -4.77 9.73 -9.97
N VAL A 118 -5.13 10.14 -11.20
CA VAL A 118 -5.03 11.52 -11.67
C VAL A 118 -6.33 11.93 -12.37
N LYS A 119 -6.98 12.99 -11.84
CA LYS A 119 -8.31 13.43 -12.31
C LYS A 119 -8.28 14.31 -13.57
N GLU A 120 -7.18 15.00 -13.80
CA GLU A 120 -7.08 15.97 -14.88
C GLU A 120 -5.77 15.78 -15.65
N LYS A 121 -5.87 15.92 -16.96
CA LYS A 121 -4.71 15.96 -17.85
C LYS A 121 -3.83 17.15 -17.48
N LYS A 122 -2.60 16.90 -17.06
CA LYS A 122 -1.60 17.95 -16.83
C LYS A 122 -0.84 18.18 -18.10
N LYS A 123 -0.56 19.46 -18.43
CA LYS A 123 0.31 19.79 -19.58
C LYS A 123 1.66 19.11 -19.36
N ALA A 124 2.02 18.26 -20.30
CA ALA A 124 3.36 17.71 -20.35
C ALA A 124 4.39 18.85 -20.47
N LYS A 125 5.59 18.67 -19.88
CA LYS A 125 6.67 19.62 -20.09
C LYS A 125 7.11 19.48 -21.55
N GLU A 126 6.99 20.54 -22.33
CA GLU A 126 7.54 20.57 -23.69
C GLU A 126 9.04 20.86 -23.62
N GLN A 127 9.85 19.94 -24.06
CA GLN A 127 11.25 20.15 -24.29
C GLN A 127 11.42 20.60 -25.77
N LYS A 128 11.85 21.82 -25.97
CA LYS A 128 12.08 22.36 -27.28
C LYS A 128 13.55 22.22 -27.65
N THR A 129 13.82 21.66 -28.82
CA THR A 129 15.15 21.51 -29.38
C THR A 129 15.21 22.31 -30.64
N ILE A 130 16.27 23.09 -30.77
CA ILE A 130 16.56 23.90 -31.96
C ILE A 130 17.47 23.07 -32.85
N ARG A 131 17.06 22.82 -34.09
CA ARG A 131 17.83 22.11 -35.10
C ARG A 131 18.24 23.06 -36.23
N LEU A 132 19.43 22.87 -36.75
CA LEU A 132 19.82 23.56 -37.96
C LEU A 132 18.96 23.03 -39.14
N ALA A 133 18.29 23.95 -39.85
CA ALA A 133 17.47 23.62 -41.03
C ALA A 133 18.25 23.77 -42.34
N LEU A 134 19.27 24.62 -42.37
CA LEU A 134 20.11 24.84 -43.52
C LEU A 134 21.19 23.77 -43.70
N HIS A 135 21.63 23.57 -44.95
CA HIS A 135 22.83 22.77 -45.21
C HIS A 135 24.05 23.43 -44.55
N PRO A 136 25.02 22.65 -44.03
CA PRO A 136 26.19 23.22 -43.31
C PRO A 136 26.96 24.32 -44.07
N VAL A 137 27.01 24.26 -45.38
CA VAL A 137 27.66 25.28 -46.22
C VAL A 137 26.87 26.60 -46.20
N GLU A 138 25.55 26.53 -46.36
CA GLU A 138 24.65 27.69 -46.30
C GLU A 138 24.62 28.33 -44.92
N ALA A 139 24.64 27.49 -43.84
CA ALA A 139 24.73 27.97 -42.49
C ALA A 139 26.02 28.72 -42.17
N LYS A 140 27.17 28.32 -42.77
CA LYS A 140 28.44 29.06 -42.67
C LYS A 140 28.36 30.40 -43.37
N ASN A 141 27.70 30.48 -44.53
CA ASN A 141 27.51 31.76 -45.25
C ASN A 141 26.61 32.70 -44.46
N GLU A 142 25.51 32.17 -43.86
CA GLU A 142 24.64 32.97 -43.00
C GLU A 142 25.33 33.44 -41.72
N LEU A 143 26.23 32.60 -41.14
CA LEU A 143 27.08 33.00 -40.03
C LEU A 143 27.97 34.19 -40.37
N ALA A 144 28.69 34.14 -41.52
CA ALA A 144 29.53 35.22 -41.97
C ALA A 144 28.73 36.52 -42.23
N GLU A 145 27.49 36.39 -42.72
CA GLU A 145 26.58 37.51 -42.88
C GLU A 145 26.11 38.10 -41.55
N CYS A 146 25.81 37.24 -40.55
CA CYS A 146 25.43 37.66 -39.20
C CYS A 146 26.61 38.41 -38.51
N GLU A 147 27.85 37.97 -38.70
CA GLU A 147 29.05 38.61 -38.16
C GLU A 147 29.27 39.98 -38.80
N ARG A 148 29.17 40.07 -40.13
CA ARG A 148 29.29 41.34 -40.87
C ARG A 148 28.25 42.39 -40.45
N LYS A 149 27.01 41.91 -40.13
CA LYS A 149 25.90 42.77 -39.72
C LYS A 149 25.80 42.95 -38.20
N HIS A 150 26.79 42.50 -37.41
CA HIS A 150 26.87 42.57 -35.96
C HIS A 150 25.67 41.93 -35.23
N LYS A 151 25.07 40.88 -35.82
CA LYS A 151 23.96 40.14 -35.22
C LYS A 151 24.46 39.06 -34.24
N THR A 152 25.10 39.52 -33.16
CA THR A 152 25.84 38.64 -32.21
C THR A 152 25.05 37.45 -31.65
N ALA A 153 23.76 37.62 -31.32
CA ALA A 153 22.93 36.53 -30.78
C ALA A 153 22.65 35.43 -31.82
N ARG A 154 22.42 35.81 -33.10
CA ARG A 154 22.24 34.87 -34.21
C ARG A 154 23.52 34.11 -34.51
N ALA A 155 24.67 34.83 -34.56
CA ALA A 155 25.95 34.22 -34.79
C ALA A 155 26.32 33.20 -33.71
N LYS A 156 26.13 33.51 -32.43
CA LYS A 156 26.35 32.58 -31.33
C LYS A 156 25.54 31.30 -31.48
N LEU A 157 24.24 31.40 -31.81
CA LEU A 157 23.39 30.24 -32.00
C LEU A 157 23.80 29.38 -33.19
N LEU A 158 24.19 30.01 -34.32
CA LEU A 158 24.68 29.32 -35.52
C LEU A 158 25.98 28.57 -35.27
N VAL A 159 26.94 29.16 -34.55
CA VAL A 159 28.19 28.50 -34.17
C VAL A 159 27.90 27.22 -33.38
N ALA A 160 27.06 27.30 -32.34
CA ALA A 160 26.70 26.13 -31.54
C ALA A 160 25.98 25.05 -32.36
N LEU A 161 25.08 25.45 -33.27
CA LEU A 161 24.33 24.50 -34.12
C LEU A 161 25.20 23.88 -35.21
N LEU A 162 26.26 24.55 -35.66
CA LEU A 162 27.25 23.99 -36.60
C LEU A 162 28.13 22.93 -35.93
N GLU A 163 28.39 23.06 -34.62
CA GLU A 163 29.16 22.07 -33.84
C GLU A 163 28.30 20.86 -33.44
N GLN A 164 27.09 21.10 -32.92
CA GLN A 164 26.28 20.04 -32.28
C GLN A 164 25.05 19.60 -33.09
N ARG A 165 24.72 20.27 -34.21
CA ARG A 165 23.51 20.11 -35.06
C ARG A 165 22.16 20.29 -34.35
N GLU A 166 22.09 20.07 -33.06
CA GLU A 166 20.90 20.23 -32.22
C GLU A 166 21.30 20.91 -30.92
N LEU A 167 20.47 21.83 -30.42
CA LEU A 167 20.67 22.53 -29.15
C LEU A 167 19.36 22.62 -28.38
N GLU A 168 19.41 22.40 -27.08
CA GLU A 168 18.23 22.57 -26.22
C GLU A 168 17.83 24.05 -26.13
N TRP A 169 16.53 24.31 -26.16
CA TRP A 169 15.98 25.68 -26.06
C TRP A 169 16.43 26.39 -24.76
N GLU A 170 16.44 25.66 -23.63
CA GLU A 170 16.88 26.20 -22.34
C GLU A 170 18.35 26.58 -22.35
N THR A 171 19.21 25.79 -22.98
CA THR A 171 20.64 26.09 -23.17
C THR A 171 20.82 27.37 -24.03
N ALA A 172 20.09 27.45 -25.14
CA ALA A 172 20.16 28.64 -26.00
C ALA A 172 19.67 29.90 -25.26
N THR A 173 18.56 29.82 -24.51
CA THR A 173 17.97 31.01 -23.91
C THR A 173 18.59 31.40 -22.57
N GLN A 174 18.96 30.44 -21.71
CA GLN A 174 19.45 30.71 -20.35
C GLN A 174 20.99 30.81 -20.30
N GLN A 175 21.70 29.88 -20.97
CA GLN A 175 23.16 29.85 -20.90
C GLN A 175 23.81 30.75 -21.96
N MET A 176 23.27 30.74 -23.19
CA MET A 176 23.81 31.54 -24.29
C MET A 176 23.17 32.94 -24.39
N SER A 177 22.15 33.24 -23.62
CA SER A 177 21.41 34.50 -23.59
C SER A 177 20.82 34.89 -24.97
N VAL A 178 20.37 33.89 -25.76
CA VAL A 178 19.69 34.13 -27.05
C VAL A 178 18.19 34.28 -26.77
N SER A 179 17.62 35.43 -27.09
CA SER A 179 16.21 35.69 -26.83
C SER A 179 15.28 34.80 -27.68
N ALA A 180 14.13 34.48 -27.15
CA ALA A 180 13.10 33.70 -27.86
C ALA A 180 12.64 34.36 -29.17
N SER A 181 12.68 35.71 -29.26
CA SER A 181 12.35 36.45 -30.47
C SER A 181 13.37 36.22 -31.57
N VAL A 182 14.66 36.13 -31.23
CA VAL A 182 15.72 35.84 -32.20
C VAL A 182 15.56 34.43 -32.77
N ILE A 183 15.28 33.44 -31.91
CA ILE A 183 15.08 32.04 -32.35
C ILE A 183 13.87 31.94 -33.29
N ARG A 184 12.76 32.58 -32.96
CA ARG A 184 11.56 32.61 -33.82
C ARG A 184 11.84 33.28 -35.18
N ALA A 185 12.51 34.40 -35.17
CA ALA A 185 12.87 35.07 -36.39
C ALA A 185 13.85 34.28 -37.29
N MET A 186 14.67 33.39 -36.69
CA MET A 186 15.51 32.46 -37.44
C MET A 186 14.69 31.24 -37.93
N GLU A 187 13.68 30.86 -37.25
CA GLU A 187 12.75 29.80 -37.67
C GLU A 187 11.88 30.27 -38.82
N GLU A 188 11.32 31.49 -38.75
CA GLU A 188 10.57 32.11 -39.83
C GLU A 188 11.42 32.33 -41.09
N ALA A 189 12.71 32.58 -40.91
CA ALA A 189 13.68 32.70 -42.02
C ALA A 189 14.15 31.34 -42.58
N GLY A 190 13.66 30.19 -42.01
CA GLY A 190 14.07 28.85 -42.44
C GLY A 190 15.50 28.45 -42.10
N ILE A 191 16.18 29.19 -41.22
CA ILE A 191 17.56 28.94 -40.79
C ILE A 191 17.61 27.80 -39.76
N VAL A 192 16.67 27.81 -38.84
CA VAL A 192 16.52 26.78 -37.79
C VAL A 192 15.11 26.23 -37.78
N LYS A 193 14.93 25.05 -37.23
CA LYS A 193 13.63 24.43 -36.98
C LYS A 193 13.51 24.12 -35.49
N VAL A 194 12.47 24.65 -34.85
CA VAL A 194 12.18 24.32 -33.46
C VAL A 194 11.32 23.05 -33.41
N VAL A 195 11.86 21.98 -32.85
CA VAL A 195 11.17 20.73 -32.67
C VAL A 195 10.72 20.62 -31.20
N SER A 196 9.42 20.62 -30.98
CA SER A 196 8.85 20.40 -29.65
C SER A 196 8.64 18.91 -29.43
N LYS A 197 9.32 18.32 -28.44
CA LYS A 197 9.08 16.95 -28.00
C LYS A 197 8.40 17.01 -26.64
N THR A 198 7.40 16.18 -26.45
CA THR A 198 6.81 15.96 -25.12
C THR A 198 7.86 15.34 -24.22
N ALA A 199 8.32 16.07 -23.21
CA ALA A 199 9.24 15.55 -22.21
C ALA A 199 8.45 15.13 -20.97
N TYR A 200 8.34 13.85 -20.77
CA TYR A 200 7.76 13.33 -19.53
C TYR A 200 8.75 13.51 -18.37
N ARG A 201 8.23 13.92 -17.21
CA ARG A 201 9.02 13.96 -15.98
C ARG A 201 9.35 12.53 -15.60
N ASN A 202 10.63 12.18 -15.54
CA ASN A 202 11.09 10.84 -15.20
C ASN A 202 11.58 10.81 -13.74
N PRO A 203 10.84 10.17 -12.79
CA PRO A 203 11.23 10.13 -11.40
C PRO A 203 12.47 9.25 -11.12
N VAL A 204 12.89 8.44 -12.08
CA VAL A 204 14.12 7.61 -12.02
C VAL A 204 15.24 8.16 -12.93
N GLY A 205 15.09 9.38 -13.46
CA GLY A 205 16.12 10.02 -14.25
C GLY A 205 17.42 10.25 -13.47
N GLY A 206 18.55 10.00 -14.11
CA GLY A 206 19.89 10.17 -13.51
C GLY A 206 20.44 8.90 -12.82
N LEU A 207 19.77 7.77 -12.93
CA LEU A 207 20.34 6.47 -12.58
C LEU A 207 21.10 5.93 -13.80
N ASP A 208 22.37 5.54 -13.60
CA ASP A 208 23.12 4.83 -14.65
C ASP A 208 22.72 3.35 -14.66
N PRO A 209 22.32 2.82 -15.82
CA PRO A 209 22.09 1.39 -15.97
C PRO A 209 23.45 0.67 -15.89
N GLY A 210 23.59 -0.26 -14.98
CA GLY A 210 24.79 -1.07 -14.84
C GLY A 210 24.80 -1.84 -13.53
N GLY A 211 24.82 -3.16 -13.62
CA GLY A 211 24.93 -4.09 -12.50
C GLY A 211 25.03 -5.52 -13.04
N GLU A 212 25.91 -6.31 -12.41
CA GLU A 212 26.01 -7.71 -12.75
C GLU A 212 24.73 -8.46 -12.40
N GLN A 213 24.25 -9.27 -13.33
CA GLN A 213 23.14 -10.19 -13.10
C GLN A 213 23.60 -11.27 -12.12
N LYS A 214 22.94 -11.37 -10.99
CA LYS A 214 23.23 -12.41 -9.99
C LYS A 214 22.73 -13.75 -10.49
N LYS A 215 23.57 -14.78 -10.41
CA LYS A 215 23.16 -16.16 -10.70
C LYS A 215 22.19 -16.66 -9.64
N LEU A 216 21.08 -17.23 -10.08
CA LEU A 216 20.11 -17.89 -9.20
C LEU A 216 20.73 -19.18 -8.62
N ASN A 217 20.41 -19.49 -7.37
CA ASN A 217 20.65 -20.79 -6.80
C ASN A 217 19.59 -21.81 -7.26
N GLU A 218 19.77 -23.08 -6.92
CA GLU A 218 18.91 -24.17 -7.35
C GLU A 218 17.44 -23.98 -6.90
N GLU A 219 17.19 -23.57 -5.64
CA GLU A 219 15.84 -23.32 -5.14
C GLU A 219 15.15 -22.20 -5.94
N GLN A 220 15.86 -21.10 -6.17
CA GLN A 220 15.35 -19.97 -6.95
C GLN A 220 15.07 -20.37 -8.40
N GLN A 221 15.98 -21.14 -9.00
CA GLN A 221 15.82 -21.63 -10.37
C GLN A 221 14.60 -22.54 -10.50
N ASN A 222 14.37 -23.44 -9.53
CA ASN A 222 13.21 -24.32 -9.51
C ASN A 222 11.90 -23.52 -9.42
N VAL A 223 11.84 -22.49 -8.58
CA VAL A 223 10.67 -21.61 -8.47
C VAL A 223 10.41 -20.87 -9.79
N VAL A 224 11.44 -20.26 -10.37
CA VAL A 224 11.32 -19.55 -11.67
C VAL A 224 10.87 -20.52 -12.76
N SER A 225 11.54 -21.66 -12.90
CA SER A 225 11.22 -22.65 -13.96
C SER A 225 9.79 -23.15 -13.86
N LYS A 226 9.30 -23.43 -12.64
CA LYS A 226 7.91 -23.87 -12.45
C LYS A 226 6.91 -22.81 -12.89
N ILE A 227 7.07 -21.56 -12.46
CA ILE A 227 6.13 -20.48 -12.80
C ILE A 227 6.18 -20.18 -14.32
N THR A 228 7.38 -20.13 -14.91
CA THR A 228 7.51 -19.84 -16.36
C THR A 228 6.96 -20.96 -17.23
N MET A 229 7.20 -22.22 -16.88
CA MET A 229 6.63 -23.37 -17.60
C MET A 229 5.09 -23.38 -17.56
N GLU A 230 4.50 -23.16 -16.39
CA GLU A 230 3.04 -23.09 -16.25
C GLU A 230 2.47 -21.84 -16.98
N TYR A 231 3.19 -20.70 -16.93
CA TYR A 231 2.83 -19.50 -17.67
C TYR A 231 2.80 -19.71 -19.18
N ASP A 232 3.84 -20.36 -19.72
CA ASP A 232 3.98 -20.67 -21.17
C ASP A 232 2.94 -21.71 -21.62
N ALA A 233 2.54 -22.62 -20.72
CA ALA A 233 1.44 -23.56 -20.95
C ALA A 233 0.04 -22.89 -20.92
N GLY A 234 -0.04 -21.59 -20.65
CA GLY A 234 -1.31 -20.85 -20.55
C GLY A 234 -2.00 -20.94 -19.19
N GLU A 235 -1.34 -21.52 -18.18
CA GLU A 235 -1.91 -21.57 -16.85
C GLU A 235 -1.79 -20.22 -16.12
N ARG A 236 -2.89 -19.76 -15.53
CA ARG A 236 -2.98 -18.44 -14.84
C ARG A 236 -3.35 -18.63 -13.38
N LYS A 237 -2.36 -19.04 -12.59
CA LYS A 237 -2.49 -19.29 -11.16
C LYS A 237 -2.05 -18.09 -10.33
N THR A 238 -2.45 -18.08 -9.05
CA THR A 238 -1.84 -17.24 -8.03
C THR A 238 -0.77 -18.07 -7.31
N TYR A 239 0.45 -17.58 -7.30
CA TYR A 239 1.58 -18.23 -6.64
C TYR A 239 1.89 -17.52 -5.32
N LEU A 240 2.15 -18.29 -4.26
CA LEU A 240 2.66 -17.80 -2.99
C LEU A 240 4.10 -18.27 -2.81
N ILE A 241 5.06 -17.35 -2.90
CA ILE A 241 6.47 -17.62 -2.63
C ILE A 241 6.74 -17.32 -1.16
N LYS A 242 6.81 -18.37 -0.34
CA LYS A 242 7.28 -18.28 1.04
C LYS A 242 8.79 -18.43 1.07
N GLY A 243 9.50 -17.36 1.38
CA GLY A 243 10.96 -17.40 1.38
C GLY A 243 11.52 -16.70 2.61
N VAL A 244 12.45 -17.36 3.33
CA VAL A 244 13.11 -16.76 4.49
C VAL A 244 13.71 -15.40 4.19
N THR A 245 13.88 -14.56 5.20
CA THR A 245 14.50 -13.25 5.01
C THR A 245 15.93 -13.42 4.45
N GLY A 246 16.21 -12.79 3.30
CA GLY A 246 17.49 -12.95 2.62
C GLY A 246 17.57 -14.16 1.67
N SER A 247 16.47 -14.84 1.35
CA SER A 247 16.40 -15.93 0.36
C SER A 247 16.54 -15.47 -1.10
N GLY A 248 16.52 -14.16 -1.36
CA GLY A 248 16.65 -13.59 -2.69
C GLY A 248 15.36 -13.58 -3.51
N LYS A 249 14.19 -13.49 -2.89
CA LYS A 249 12.89 -13.35 -3.58
C LYS A 249 12.90 -12.31 -4.69
N THR A 250 13.56 -11.17 -4.47
CA THR A 250 13.65 -10.09 -5.46
C THR A 250 14.33 -10.53 -6.77
N GLU A 251 15.36 -11.38 -6.70
CA GLU A 251 16.01 -11.92 -7.91
C GLU A 251 15.06 -12.85 -8.68
N VAL A 252 14.27 -13.67 -7.95
CA VAL A 252 13.21 -14.49 -8.57
C VAL A 252 12.20 -13.60 -9.29
N TYR A 253 11.76 -12.51 -8.66
CA TYR A 253 10.84 -11.55 -9.32
C TYR A 253 11.43 -10.96 -10.59
N MET A 254 12.71 -10.57 -10.57
CA MET A 254 13.37 -10.00 -11.74
C MET A 254 13.42 -10.99 -12.90
N GLU A 255 13.69 -12.28 -12.66
CA GLU A 255 13.68 -13.30 -13.72
C GLU A 255 12.28 -13.54 -14.28
N LEU A 256 11.24 -13.59 -13.43
CA LEU A 256 9.85 -13.70 -13.87
C LEU A 256 9.42 -12.50 -14.71
N ILE A 257 9.81 -11.29 -14.31
CA ILE A 257 9.57 -10.05 -15.07
C ILE A 257 10.27 -10.15 -16.43
N ALA A 258 11.56 -10.50 -16.44
CA ALA A 258 12.32 -10.62 -17.68
C ALA A 258 11.68 -11.61 -18.67
N HIS A 259 11.18 -12.75 -18.18
CA HIS A 259 10.47 -13.74 -18.98
C HIS A 259 9.21 -13.17 -19.63
N VAL A 260 8.39 -12.46 -18.84
CA VAL A 260 7.14 -11.85 -19.31
C VAL A 260 7.40 -10.70 -20.30
N LEU A 261 8.43 -9.88 -20.04
CA LEU A 261 8.83 -8.80 -20.95
C LEU A 261 9.32 -9.34 -22.30
N ALA A 262 10.04 -10.46 -22.30
CA ALA A 262 10.51 -11.10 -23.55
C ALA A 262 9.34 -11.55 -24.45
N GLN A 263 8.15 -11.75 -23.88
CA GLN A 263 6.91 -12.03 -24.62
C GLN A 263 6.11 -10.78 -25.01
N GLY A 264 6.68 -9.58 -24.84
CA GLY A 264 6.02 -8.32 -25.16
C GLY A 264 4.92 -7.93 -24.16
N LYS A 265 4.87 -8.59 -23.00
CA LYS A 265 3.92 -8.26 -21.91
C LYS A 265 4.55 -7.28 -20.92
N GLN A 266 3.76 -6.82 -19.96
CA GLN A 266 4.14 -5.78 -18.99
C GLN A 266 3.96 -6.29 -17.55
N ALA A 267 4.65 -5.66 -16.60
CA ALA A 267 4.72 -6.09 -15.21
C ALA A 267 4.36 -4.96 -14.23
N ILE A 268 3.60 -5.29 -13.20
CA ILE A 268 3.37 -4.44 -12.03
C ILE A 268 4.03 -5.08 -10.82
N VAL A 269 4.80 -4.29 -10.07
CA VAL A 269 5.43 -4.73 -8.82
C VAL A 269 4.93 -3.86 -7.69
N LEU A 270 4.15 -4.44 -6.80
CA LEU A 270 3.69 -3.76 -5.60
C LEU A 270 4.69 -3.96 -4.47
N ILE A 271 5.18 -2.86 -3.93
CA ILE A 271 6.11 -2.82 -2.79
C ILE A 271 5.53 -1.86 -1.76
N PRO A 272 5.53 -2.20 -0.45
CA PRO A 272 5.10 -1.28 0.59
C PRO A 272 5.89 0.04 0.52
N GLU A 273 5.22 1.18 0.72
CA GLU A 273 5.83 2.50 0.51
C GLU A 273 7.12 2.70 1.34
N ILE A 274 7.15 2.15 2.56
CA ILE A 274 8.33 2.17 3.44
C ILE A 274 9.51 1.35 2.87
N ALA A 275 9.23 0.29 2.12
CA ALA A 275 10.24 -0.58 1.50
C ALA A 275 10.64 -0.11 0.09
N LEU A 276 9.94 0.88 -0.48
CA LEU A 276 10.25 1.48 -1.77
C LEU A 276 11.40 2.48 -1.63
N THR A 277 12.57 1.97 -1.29
CA THR A 277 13.80 2.77 -1.12
C THR A 277 14.48 3.01 -2.46
N TYR A 278 15.38 4.02 -2.49
CA TYR A 278 16.25 4.26 -3.63
C TYR A 278 17.03 2.99 -4.04
N GLN A 279 17.53 2.22 -3.08
CA GLN A 279 18.26 0.96 -3.34
C GLN A 279 17.39 -0.07 -4.05
N THR A 280 16.13 -0.22 -3.63
CA THR A 280 15.18 -1.15 -4.26
C THR A 280 14.90 -0.73 -5.70
N VAL A 281 14.59 0.55 -5.93
CA VAL A 281 14.34 1.09 -7.28
C VAL A 281 15.56 0.92 -8.18
N ARG A 282 16.77 1.24 -7.66
CA ARG A 282 18.02 1.10 -8.39
C ARG A 282 18.29 -0.33 -8.85
N ARG A 283 17.96 -1.35 -8.04
CA ARG A 283 18.11 -2.77 -8.43
C ARG A 283 17.28 -3.12 -9.66
N PHE A 284 16.03 -2.69 -9.73
CA PHE A 284 15.19 -2.89 -10.91
C PHE A 284 15.67 -2.06 -12.10
N TYR A 285 16.08 -0.82 -11.87
CA TYR A 285 16.59 0.04 -12.92
C TYR A 285 17.88 -0.50 -13.53
N ASN A 286 18.79 -1.04 -12.71
CA ASN A 286 20.01 -1.70 -13.19
C ASN A 286 19.72 -2.88 -14.11
N ARG A 287 18.61 -3.59 -13.87
CA ARG A 287 18.21 -4.76 -14.66
C ARG A 287 17.43 -4.42 -15.93
N PHE A 288 16.51 -3.46 -15.87
CA PHE A 288 15.54 -3.18 -16.94
C PHE A 288 15.69 -1.78 -17.54
N GLY A 289 16.57 -0.93 -17.01
CA GLY A 289 16.87 0.39 -17.54
C GLY A 289 15.64 1.30 -17.65
N ALA A 290 15.52 2.01 -18.76
CA ALA A 290 14.47 2.98 -19.03
C ALA A 290 13.05 2.41 -19.10
N GLN A 291 12.90 1.08 -19.16
CA GLN A 291 11.60 0.41 -19.14
C GLN A 291 10.92 0.45 -17.75
N VAL A 292 11.68 0.82 -16.69
CA VAL A 292 11.17 0.92 -15.31
C VAL A 292 10.65 2.30 -15.02
N SER A 293 9.51 2.37 -14.37
CA SER A 293 9.01 3.58 -13.72
C SER A 293 8.48 3.30 -12.33
N ILE A 294 8.30 4.38 -11.55
CA ILE A 294 7.81 4.30 -10.18
C ILE A 294 6.60 5.20 -9.97
N ILE A 295 5.73 4.77 -9.04
CA ILE A 295 4.67 5.60 -8.46
C ILE A 295 4.84 5.57 -6.95
N ASN A 296 4.78 6.74 -6.29
CA ASN A 296 4.74 6.86 -4.84
C ASN A 296 3.96 8.11 -4.41
N SER A 297 3.78 8.30 -3.11
CA SER A 297 3.03 9.46 -2.55
C SER A 297 3.77 10.79 -2.73
N LYS A 298 5.10 10.77 -2.87
CA LYS A 298 5.95 11.97 -3.03
C LYS A 298 5.81 12.60 -4.42
N LEU A 299 5.37 11.83 -5.44
CA LEU A 299 5.19 12.33 -6.80
C LEU A 299 4.05 13.35 -6.87
N SER A 300 4.30 14.45 -7.56
CA SER A 300 3.26 15.42 -7.93
C SER A 300 2.19 14.80 -8.83
N ALA A 301 1.03 15.42 -8.92
CA ALA A 301 -0.04 14.97 -9.81
C ALA A 301 0.40 14.95 -11.29
N GLY A 302 1.30 15.89 -11.70
CA GLY A 302 1.85 15.92 -13.04
C GLY A 302 2.80 14.76 -13.32
N GLU A 303 3.69 14.45 -12.39
CA GLU A 303 4.60 13.30 -12.53
C GLU A 303 3.84 11.99 -12.60
N ARG A 304 2.84 11.78 -11.73
CA ARG A 304 1.97 10.60 -11.78
C ARG A 304 1.25 10.48 -13.12
N TYR A 305 0.70 11.58 -13.63
CA TYR A 305 0.04 11.61 -14.93
C TYR A 305 1.01 11.17 -16.03
N ASP A 306 2.22 11.75 -16.05
CA ASP A 306 3.25 11.43 -17.05
C ASP A 306 3.62 9.93 -17.04
N GLN A 307 3.73 9.30 -15.85
CA GLN A 307 4.03 7.86 -15.77
C GLN A 307 2.88 6.99 -16.28
N PHE A 308 1.63 7.38 -16.07
CA PHE A 308 0.47 6.66 -16.61
C PHE A 308 0.38 6.78 -18.14
N GLU A 309 0.64 7.96 -18.70
CA GLU A 309 0.68 8.14 -20.17
C GLU A 309 1.82 7.31 -20.78
N ARG A 310 3.00 7.30 -20.17
CA ARG A 310 4.13 6.46 -20.62
C ARG A 310 3.78 4.97 -20.59
N ALA A 311 3.08 4.52 -19.53
CA ALA A 311 2.63 3.14 -19.41
C ALA A 311 1.60 2.78 -20.50
N LYS A 312 0.64 3.66 -20.74
CA LYS A 312 -0.40 3.50 -21.77
C LYS A 312 0.19 3.47 -23.19
N ASN A 313 1.19 4.30 -23.45
CA ASN A 313 1.86 4.39 -24.75
C ASN A 313 2.93 3.29 -24.96
N GLY A 314 3.15 2.41 -23.97
CA GLY A 314 4.15 1.33 -24.06
C GLY A 314 5.60 1.81 -23.94
N GLU A 315 5.84 3.04 -23.47
CA GLU A 315 7.20 3.57 -23.26
C GLU A 315 7.89 2.95 -22.04
N ILE A 316 7.10 2.41 -21.12
CA ILE A 316 7.56 1.66 -19.95
C ILE A 316 6.86 0.31 -19.89
N SER A 317 7.55 -0.69 -19.39
CA SER A 317 7.06 -2.07 -19.29
C SER A 317 6.98 -2.58 -17.85
N VAL A 318 7.61 -1.89 -16.90
CA VAL A 318 7.62 -2.25 -15.48
C VAL A 318 7.20 -1.05 -14.65
N MET A 319 6.12 -1.19 -13.89
CA MET A 319 5.69 -0.19 -12.92
C MET A 319 5.89 -0.69 -11.50
N ILE A 320 6.61 0.06 -10.67
CA ILE A 320 6.88 -0.26 -9.27
C ILE A 320 6.20 0.79 -8.38
N GLY A 321 5.56 0.35 -7.32
CA GLY A 321 4.97 1.28 -6.35
C GLY A 321 4.12 0.62 -5.29
N PRO A 322 3.50 1.42 -4.42
CA PRO A 322 2.55 0.93 -3.42
C PRO A 322 1.25 0.47 -4.09
N ARG A 323 0.24 0.15 -3.29
CA ARG A 323 -1.06 -0.36 -3.79
C ARG A 323 -1.66 0.44 -4.97
N SER A 324 -1.39 1.74 -5.09
CA SER A 324 -1.88 2.57 -6.19
C SER A 324 -1.25 2.25 -7.55
N ALA A 325 -0.07 1.64 -7.59
CA ALA A 325 0.55 1.19 -8.82
C ALA A 325 -0.25 0.06 -9.49
N LEU A 326 -1.13 -0.62 -8.72
CA LEU A 326 -2.03 -1.63 -9.26
C LEU A 326 -2.95 -1.08 -10.37
N PHE A 327 -3.20 0.20 -10.43
CA PHE A 327 -4.09 0.83 -11.41
C PHE A 327 -3.35 1.42 -12.62
N THR A 328 -2.09 1.06 -12.84
CA THR A 328 -1.32 1.47 -14.03
C THR A 328 -2.01 0.94 -15.30
N PRO A 329 -2.32 1.79 -16.29
CA PRO A 329 -3.11 1.40 -17.47
C PRO A 329 -2.27 0.68 -18.51
N PHE A 330 -1.68 -0.44 -18.15
CA PHE A 330 -0.94 -1.29 -19.07
C PHE A 330 -1.86 -2.04 -20.04
N PRO A 331 -1.64 -1.90 -21.36
CA PRO A 331 -2.47 -2.58 -22.35
C PRO A 331 -2.22 -4.09 -22.46
N ALA A 332 -1.05 -4.57 -22.10
CA ALA A 332 -0.65 -5.98 -22.22
C ALA A 332 -0.05 -6.52 -20.92
N LEU A 333 -0.77 -6.36 -19.80
CA LEU A 333 -0.33 -6.83 -18.50
C LEU A 333 -0.16 -8.35 -18.49
N GLY A 334 1.00 -8.86 -18.06
CA GLY A 334 1.30 -10.30 -17.99
C GLY A 334 1.56 -10.80 -16.57
N ILE A 335 2.05 -9.96 -15.66
CA ILE A 335 2.36 -10.35 -14.29
C ILE A 335 2.10 -9.22 -13.29
N ILE A 336 1.57 -9.57 -12.13
CA ILE A 336 1.47 -8.70 -10.97
C ILE A 336 2.20 -9.37 -9.81
N ILE A 337 3.23 -8.71 -9.29
CA ILE A 337 4.01 -9.17 -8.14
C ILE A 337 3.64 -8.31 -6.94
N ILE A 338 3.41 -8.95 -5.79
CA ILE A 338 3.14 -8.27 -4.51
C ILE A 338 4.21 -8.74 -3.51
N ASP A 339 5.20 -7.89 -3.27
CA ASP A 339 6.23 -8.18 -2.27
C ASP A 339 5.73 -7.81 -0.87
N GLU A 340 6.17 -8.57 0.15
CA GLU A 340 5.71 -8.45 1.54
C GLU A 340 4.16 -8.41 1.62
N GLU A 341 3.49 -9.38 0.97
CA GLU A 341 2.03 -9.41 0.76
C GLU A 341 1.19 -9.32 2.04
N HIS A 342 1.80 -9.66 3.19
CA HIS A 342 1.20 -9.58 4.52
C HIS A 342 1.07 -8.15 5.07
N GLU A 343 1.65 -7.16 4.39
CA GLU A 343 1.66 -5.79 4.87
C GLU A 343 0.27 -5.15 4.91
N ALA A 344 -0.09 -4.60 6.07
CA ALA A 344 -1.39 -3.95 6.29
C ALA A 344 -1.66 -2.77 5.34
N SER A 345 -0.60 -2.15 4.79
CA SER A 345 -0.71 -1.02 3.85
C SER A 345 -1.37 -1.38 2.51
N TYR A 346 -1.49 -2.68 2.19
CA TYR A 346 -2.20 -3.16 1.01
C TYR A 346 -3.72 -3.11 1.15
N LYS A 347 -4.25 -2.95 2.35
CA LYS A 347 -5.67 -2.63 2.59
C LYS A 347 -5.90 -1.12 2.51
N SER A 348 -6.94 -0.71 1.79
CA SER A 348 -7.34 0.70 1.72
C SER A 348 -8.07 1.13 3.00
N GLU A 349 -7.68 2.26 3.59
CA GLU A 349 -8.39 2.87 4.72
C GLU A 349 -9.56 3.73 4.27
N THR A 350 -9.57 4.15 3.02
CA THR A 350 -10.64 4.95 2.40
C THR A 350 -11.55 4.09 1.54
N VAL A 351 -12.78 4.53 1.37
CA VAL A 351 -13.80 3.85 0.54
C VAL A 351 -13.45 3.98 -0.95
N PRO A 352 -13.56 2.87 -1.70
CA PRO A 352 -13.80 1.49 -1.28
C PRO A 352 -12.60 0.92 -0.51
N ARG A 353 -12.88 0.20 0.59
CA ARG A 353 -11.84 -0.37 1.45
C ARG A 353 -11.32 -1.69 0.87
N TYR A 354 -10.80 -1.62 -0.35
CA TYR A 354 -10.29 -2.78 -1.08
C TYR A 354 -8.96 -3.28 -0.49
N HIS A 355 -8.66 -4.54 -0.74
CA HIS A 355 -7.34 -5.13 -0.50
C HIS A 355 -6.62 -5.33 -1.83
N ALA A 356 -5.36 -4.90 -1.92
CA ALA A 356 -4.60 -4.93 -3.18
C ALA A 356 -4.42 -6.35 -3.71
N ARG A 357 -4.28 -7.38 -2.85
CA ARG A 357 -4.14 -8.79 -3.25
C ARG A 357 -5.37 -9.28 -4.02
N GLU A 358 -6.56 -9.16 -3.45
CA GLU A 358 -7.81 -9.61 -4.09
C GLU A 358 -8.09 -8.80 -5.37
N THR A 359 -7.81 -7.49 -5.33
CA THR A 359 -7.97 -6.62 -6.49
C THR A 359 -6.96 -6.96 -7.60
N ALA A 360 -5.72 -7.33 -7.25
CA ALA A 360 -4.71 -7.79 -8.20
C ALA A 360 -5.13 -9.12 -8.86
N ILE A 361 -5.65 -10.06 -8.08
CA ILE A 361 -6.15 -11.34 -8.60
C ILE A 361 -7.32 -11.11 -9.56
N GLN A 362 -8.24 -10.23 -9.21
CA GLN A 362 -9.34 -9.89 -10.11
C GLN A 362 -8.86 -9.20 -11.39
N ARG A 363 -7.92 -8.27 -11.27
CA ARG A 363 -7.33 -7.61 -12.43
C ARG A 363 -6.57 -8.61 -13.31
N ALA A 364 -5.81 -9.51 -12.72
CA ALA A 364 -5.08 -10.56 -13.44
C ALA A 364 -6.03 -11.46 -14.25
N LYS A 365 -7.18 -11.85 -13.67
CA LYS A 365 -8.22 -12.60 -14.39
C LYS A 365 -8.77 -11.83 -15.61
N MET A 366 -8.91 -10.51 -15.50
CA MET A 366 -9.41 -9.66 -16.61
C MET A 366 -8.36 -9.47 -17.72
N THR A 367 -7.06 -9.62 -17.43
CA THR A 367 -5.95 -9.33 -18.36
C THR A 367 -5.16 -10.53 -18.76
N ASP A 368 -5.56 -11.74 -18.39
CA ASP A 368 -4.82 -12.99 -18.60
C ASP A 368 -3.38 -12.92 -18.05
N ALA A 369 -3.24 -12.33 -16.85
CA ALA A 369 -1.97 -12.21 -16.15
C ALA A 369 -1.86 -13.22 -15.00
N VAL A 370 -0.65 -13.42 -14.48
CA VAL A 370 -0.40 -14.19 -13.26
C VAL A 370 -0.16 -13.28 -12.07
N VAL A 371 -0.45 -13.80 -10.87
CA VAL A 371 -0.16 -13.10 -9.61
C VAL A 371 0.87 -13.86 -8.82
N VAL A 372 1.91 -13.16 -8.37
CA VAL A 372 2.96 -13.70 -7.50
C VAL A 372 2.96 -12.92 -6.18
N LEU A 373 2.66 -13.61 -5.11
CA LEU A 373 2.69 -13.09 -3.74
C LEU A 373 3.99 -13.52 -3.08
N GLY A 374 4.73 -12.61 -2.50
CA GLY A 374 5.98 -12.94 -1.82
C GLY A 374 6.00 -12.46 -0.38
N SER A 375 6.44 -13.34 0.53
CA SER A 375 6.62 -13.02 1.93
C SER A 375 7.58 -13.99 2.63
N ALA A 376 8.24 -13.53 3.68
CA ALA A 376 8.92 -14.41 4.63
C ALA A 376 7.94 -14.96 5.68
N THR A 377 6.91 -14.20 5.97
CA THR A 377 5.87 -14.48 6.96
C THR A 377 4.51 -14.21 6.31
N PRO A 378 4.02 -15.10 5.43
CA PRO A 378 2.78 -14.89 4.72
C PRO A 378 1.62 -14.53 5.64
N SER A 379 0.63 -13.79 5.11
CA SER A 379 -0.63 -13.61 5.84
C SER A 379 -1.34 -14.95 6.00
N LEU A 380 -2.07 -15.13 7.10
CA LEU A 380 -2.85 -16.35 7.30
C LEU A 380 -3.83 -16.58 6.14
N GLU A 381 -4.37 -15.52 5.57
CA GLU A 381 -5.28 -15.60 4.43
C GLU A 381 -4.62 -16.22 3.20
N SER A 382 -3.41 -15.78 2.86
CA SER A 382 -2.67 -16.31 1.71
C SER A 382 -2.21 -17.74 1.93
N TYR A 383 -1.73 -18.03 3.13
CA TYR A 383 -1.24 -19.36 3.45
C TYR A 383 -2.39 -20.39 3.53
N TYR A 384 -3.52 -20.03 4.16
CA TYR A 384 -4.73 -20.84 4.21
C TYR A 384 -5.26 -21.18 2.81
N LYS A 385 -5.26 -20.21 1.89
CA LYS A 385 -5.63 -20.43 0.49
C LYS A 385 -4.64 -21.35 -0.24
N ALA A 386 -3.36 -21.25 0.09
CA ALA A 386 -2.35 -22.13 -0.46
C ALA A 386 -2.50 -23.58 0.04
N GLU A 387 -2.79 -23.79 1.33
CA GLU A 387 -3.08 -25.12 1.88
C GLU A 387 -4.34 -25.76 1.26
N ASN A 388 -5.35 -24.96 0.97
CA ASN A 388 -6.58 -25.43 0.34
C ASN A 388 -6.45 -25.58 -1.20
N GLY A 389 -5.26 -25.34 -1.77
CA GLY A 389 -5.00 -25.51 -3.19
C GLY A 389 -5.52 -24.38 -4.09
N GLU A 390 -6.04 -23.29 -3.51
CA GLU A 390 -6.44 -22.09 -4.28
C GLU A 390 -5.21 -21.32 -4.81
N TYR A 391 -4.09 -21.34 -4.05
CA TYR A 391 -2.81 -20.79 -4.46
C TYR A 391 -1.75 -21.88 -4.58
N CYS A 392 -0.78 -21.70 -5.47
CA CYS A 392 0.36 -22.58 -5.58
C CYS A 392 1.45 -22.15 -4.60
N LEU A 393 1.73 -22.94 -3.56
CA LEU A 393 2.80 -22.67 -2.60
C LEU A 393 4.15 -23.06 -3.18
N LEU A 394 5.11 -22.13 -3.11
CA LEU A 394 6.52 -22.33 -3.49
C LEU A 394 7.41 -21.83 -2.35
N GLU A 395 8.46 -22.56 -2.03
CA GLU A 395 9.29 -22.28 -0.87
C GLU A 395 10.74 -22.00 -1.23
N LEU A 396 11.35 -21.00 -0.56
CA LEU A 396 12.77 -20.70 -0.57
C LEU A 396 13.26 -20.81 0.87
N LYS A 397 13.77 -21.99 1.23
CA LYS A 397 14.07 -22.35 2.64
C LYS A 397 15.39 -21.80 3.15
N HIS A 398 16.33 -21.46 2.26
CA HIS A 398 17.67 -21.06 2.64
C HIS A 398 17.99 -19.61 2.27
N ARG A 399 18.81 -18.96 3.10
CA ARG A 399 19.41 -17.67 2.76
C ARG A 399 20.39 -17.82 1.60
N VAL A 400 20.52 -16.78 0.78
CA VAL A 400 21.58 -16.70 -0.23
C VAL A 400 22.93 -16.86 0.48
N GLN A 401 23.87 -17.63 -0.12
CA GLN A 401 25.17 -17.98 0.47
C GLN A 401 25.09 -18.90 1.71
N LYS A 402 23.94 -19.52 2.01
CA LYS A 402 23.72 -20.43 3.16
C LYS A 402 24.14 -19.83 4.50
N ARG A 403 24.04 -18.51 4.67
CA ARG A 403 24.35 -17.83 5.94
C ARG A 403 23.43 -18.32 7.06
N PRO A 404 23.95 -18.55 8.28
CA PRO A 404 23.13 -19.01 9.39
C PRO A 404 22.09 -17.96 9.79
N MET A 405 20.98 -18.44 10.35
CA MET A 405 20.00 -17.58 10.99
C MET A 405 20.55 -17.01 12.29
N PRO A 406 20.16 -15.81 12.74
CA PRO A 406 20.62 -15.24 13.99
C PRO A 406 20.15 -16.07 15.19
N LEU A 407 20.95 -16.08 16.24
CA LEU A 407 20.57 -16.70 17.51
C LEU A 407 19.55 -15.82 18.23
N CYS A 408 18.34 -16.37 18.43
CA CYS A 408 17.26 -15.67 19.12
C CYS A 408 17.10 -16.20 20.55
N GLU A 409 17.08 -15.31 21.52
CA GLU A 409 16.87 -15.64 22.94
C GLU A 409 15.68 -14.87 23.50
N ILE A 410 14.88 -15.54 24.33
CA ILE A 410 13.74 -14.94 25.03
C ILE A 410 14.16 -14.63 26.47
N ILE A 411 13.93 -13.40 26.90
CA ILE A 411 14.17 -12.96 28.29
C ILE A 411 12.82 -12.71 28.96
N ASP A 412 12.62 -13.43 30.06
CA ASP A 412 11.45 -13.25 30.92
C ASP A 412 11.61 -12.02 31.81
N LEU A 413 10.90 -10.95 31.50
CA LEU A 413 10.92 -9.72 32.29
C LEU A 413 10.33 -9.86 33.70
N ARG A 414 9.60 -10.97 33.98
CA ARG A 414 9.09 -11.28 35.33
C ARG A 414 10.26 -11.71 36.24
N GLU A 415 11.16 -12.52 35.71
CA GLU A 415 12.37 -12.96 36.43
C GLU A 415 13.34 -11.80 36.63
N GLU A 416 13.54 -10.95 35.62
CA GLU A 416 14.32 -9.71 35.75
C GLU A 416 13.80 -8.83 36.89
N LEU A 417 12.44 -8.67 36.98
CA LEU A 417 11.82 -7.89 38.07
C LEU A 417 12.04 -8.53 39.45
N LYS A 418 11.97 -9.88 39.57
CA LYS A 418 12.24 -10.61 40.80
C LYS A 418 13.70 -10.47 41.22
N ALA A 419 14.62 -10.48 40.27
CA ALA A 419 16.04 -10.25 40.50
C ALA A 419 16.41 -8.79 40.82
N GLY A 420 15.40 -7.89 40.85
CA GLY A 420 15.57 -6.48 41.20
C GLY A 420 15.83 -5.55 40.01
N ASN A 421 15.94 -6.06 38.78
CA ASN A 421 16.06 -5.21 37.59
C ASN A 421 14.71 -4.58 37.21
N ARG A 422 14.62 -3.26 37.38
CA ARG A 422 13.44 -2.45 37.02
C ARG A 422 13.65 -1.68 35.72
N SER A 423 14.79 -1.82 35.07
CA SER A 423 15.10 -1.22 33.79
C SER A 423 14.20 -1.80 32.69
N ILE A 424 14.02 -1.05 31.60
CA ILE A 424 13.41 -1.56 30.36
C ILE A 424 14.38 -2.48 29.59
N LEU A 425 15.68 -2.41 29.91
CA LEU A 425 16.72 -3.25 29.34
C LEU A 425 17.04 -4.37 30.32
N SER A 426 16.96 -5.63 29.90
CA SER A 426 17.39 -6.79 30.67
C SER A 426 18.90 -6.76 30.90
N VAL A 427 19.37 -7.46 31.91
CA VAL A 427 20.82 -7.55 32.22
C VAL A 427 21.58 -8.10 31.03
N GLN A 428 21.12 -9.19 30.45
CA GLN A 428 21.74 -9.82 29.27
C GLN A 428 21.80 -8.89 28.04
N LEU A 429 20.72 -8.14 27.77
CA LEU A 429 20.74 -7.17 26.68
C LEU A 429 21.76 -6.07 26.91
N GLN A 430 21.90 -5.57 28.17
CA GLN A 430 22.88 -4.55 28.50
C GLN A 430 24.31 -5.06 28.31
N GLU A 431 24.60 -6.31 28.73
CA GLU A 431 25.94 -6.95 28.56
C GLU A 431 26.29 -7.10 27.07
N LEU A 432 25.35 -7.57 26.25
CA LEU A 432 25.54 -7.66 24.79
C LEU A 432 25.72 -6.29 24.14
N MET A 433 24.98 -5.29 24.57
CA MET A 433 25.14 -3.91 24.05
C MET A 433 26.55 -3.37 24.39
N GLU A 434 27.02 -3.59 25.58
CA GLU A 434 28.38 -3.18 26.00
C GLU A 434 29.48 -3.90 25.18
N ASP A 435 29.33 -5.21 24.95
CA ASP A 435 30.21 -5.98 24.08
C ASP A 435 30.25 -5.45 22.64
N ARG A 436 29.07 -5.15 22.05
CA ARG A 436 28.99 -4.62 20.68
C ARG A 436 29.59 -3.23 20.55
N LEU A 437 29.39 -2.35 21.56
CA LEU A 437 30.03 -1.04 21.58
C LEU A 437 31.56 -1.15 21.63
N LYS A 438 32.09 -2.04 22.45
CA LYS A 438 33.57 -2.32 22.53
C LYS A 438 34.10 -2.82 21.19
N LYS A 439 33.32 -3.56 20.43
CA LYS A 439 33.66 -4.09 19.09
C LYS A 439 33.39 -3.14 17.95
N GLY A 440 32.82 -1.95 18.18
CA GLY A 440 32.44 -1.00 17.15
C GLY A 440 31.31 -1.50 16.21
N GLN A 441 30.47 -2.41 16.71
CA GLN A 441 29.37 -3.01 15.96
C GLN A 441 28.07 -2.25 16.19
N GLN A 442 27.19 -2.28 15.19
CA GLN A 442 25.91 -1.58 15.26
C GLN A 442 24.79 -2.44 15.87
N MET A 443 23.83 -1.75 16.49
CA MET A 443 22.71 -2.38 17.19
C MET A 443 21.39 -1.70 16.83
N MET A 444 20.30 -2.47 16.89
CA MET A 444 18.92 -1.96 16.75
C MET A 444 18.12 -2.27 18.00
N LEU A 445 17.43 -1.28 18.55
CA LEU A 445 16.47 -1.46 19.63
C LEU A 445 15.05 -1.18 19.11
N PHE A 446 14.25 -2.21 19.08
CA PHE A 446 12.90 -2.17 18.54
C PHE A 446 11.84 -2.18 19.63
N ILE A 447 10.87 -1.25 19.50
CA ILE A 447 9.65 -1.26 20.31
C ILE A 447 8.43 -1.10 19.41
N ASN A 448 7.45 -1.99 19.55
CA ASN A 448 6.21 -1.86 18.80
C ASN A 448 5.19 -1.07 19.61
N ARG A 449 5.12 0.26 19.37
CA ARG A 449 4.10 1.11 19.96
C ARG A 449 3.23 1.72 18.87
N ARG A 450 2.05 1.14 18.63
CA ARG A 450 0.97 1.77 17.88
C ARG A 450 -0.24 1.97 18.81
N GLY A 451 -0.77 3.21 18.87
CA GLY A 451 -2.04 3.53 19.50
C GLY A 451 -1.97 3.96 20.98
N VAL A 452 -2.98 4.73 21.38
CA VAL A 452 -3.13 5.34 22.72
C VAL A 452 -3.84 4.43 23.72
N ALA A 453 -4.58 3.41 23.25
CA ALA A 453 -5.32 2.49 24.12
C ALA A 453 -4.38 1.39 24.62
N GLY A 454 -3.86 1.58 25.84
CA GLY A 454 -3.05 0.56 26.50
C GLY A 454 -3.94 -0.58 27.01
N PHE A 455 -3.48 -1.81 26.82
CA PHE A 455 -3.99 -2.94 27.59
C PHE A 455 -3.40 -2.88 29.01
N VAL A 456 -4.07 -3.57 29.94
CA VAL A 456 -3.63 -3.65 31.33
C VAL A 456 -3.06 -5.03 31.60
N SER A 457 -1.80 -5.09 32.04
CA SER A 457 -1.10 -6.31 32.38
C SER A 457 -0.43 -6.24 33.74
N CYS A 458 -0.25 -7.38 34.36
CA CYS A 458 0.51 -7.54 35.59
C CYS A 458 1.99 -7.81 35.26
N ARG A 459 2.88 -6.93 35.70
CA ARG A 459 4.32 -7.11 35.47
C ARG A 459 4.95 -8.22 36.30
N ALA A 460 4.26 -8.64 37.39
CA ALA A 460 4.78 -9.70 38.26
C ALA A 460 4.50 -11.11 37.74
N CYS A 461 3.35 -11.34 37.07
CA CYS A 461 2.97 -12.68 36.59
C CYS A 461 2.61 -12.72 35.10
N GLY A 462 2.65 -11.59 34.38
CA GLY A 462 2.30 -11.52 32.95
C GLY A 462 0.80 -11.50 32.67
N HIS A 463 -0.08 -11.73 33.66
CA HIS A 463 -1.52 -11.78 33.43
C HIS A 463 -2.06 -10.53 32.73
N VAL A 464 -2.83 -10.71 31.66
CA VAL A 464 -3.51 -9.67 30.91
C VAL A 464 -5.01 -9.80 31.08
N ILE A 465 -5.69 -8.68 31.31
CA ILE A 465 -7.15 -8.68 31.48
C ILE A 465 -7.80 -8.76 30.09
N LYS A 466 -8.47 -9.90 29.85
CA LYS A 466 -9.14 -10.21 28.58
C LYS A 466 -10.67 -10.16 28.72
N CYS A 467 -11.34 -9.97 27.57
CA CYS A 467 -12.80 -10.06 27.48
C CYS A 467 -13.24 -11.53 27.60
N PRO A 468 -14.19 -11.86 28.51
CA PRO A 468 -14.66 -13.24 28.67
C PRO A 468 -15.43 -13.79 27.47
N HIS A 469 -15.90 -12.91 26.57
CA HIS A 469 -16.72 -13.30 25.41
C HIS A 469 -15.92 -13.36 24.10
N CYS A 470 -14.87 -12.53 23.98
CA CYS A 470 -14.13 -12.36 22.71
C CYS A 470 -12.66 -12.79 22.78
N ASP A 471 -12.17 -13.12 23.98
CA ASP A 471 -10.76 -13.48 24.29
C ASP A 471 -9.70 -12.46 23.81
N VAL A 472 -10.11 -11.24 23.47
CA VAL A 472 -9.20 -10.13 23.20
C VAL A 472 -8.92 -9.34 24.48
N SER A 473 -7.74 -8.71 24.57
CA SER A 473 -7.43 -7.83 25.71
C SER A 473 -8.38 -6.64 25.79
N LEU A 474 -8.72 -6.24 27.01
CA LEU A 474 -9.56 -5.07 27.25
C LEU A 474 -8.72 -3.78 27.13
N SER A 475 -9.28 -2.76 26.49
CA SER A 475 -8.66 -1.45 26.34
C SER A 475 -8.97 -0.57 27.56
N GLN A 476 -7.95 0.13 28.05
CA GLN A 476 -8.07 1.07 29.18
C GLN A 476 -8.66 2.40 28.74
N HIS A 477 -9.73 2.85 29.40
CA HIS A 477 -10.39 4.14 29.20
C HIS A 477 -10.48 4.93 30.51
N GLY A 478 -10.25 6.24 30.45
CA GLY A 478 -10.26 7.13 31.60
C GLY A 478 -8.92 7.15 32.35
N SER A 479 -8.90 7.87 33.48
CA SER A 479 -7.74 8.03 34.36
C SER A 479 -8.15 8.04 35.83
N GLY A 480 -7.26 7.61 36.73
CA GLY A 480 -7.50 7.57 38.17
C GLY A 480 -8.50 6.49 38.60
N ALA A 481 -9.28 6.76 39.62
CA ALA A 481 -10.23 5.81 40.22
C ALA A 481 -11.40 5.40 39.29
N ALA A 482 -11.67 6.19 38.24
CA ALA A 482 -12.74 5.95 37.26
C ALA A 482 -12.27 5.20 36.03
N THR A 483 -11.07 4.58 36.06
CA THR A 483 -10.53 3.83 34.92
C THR A 483 -11.37 2.58 34.66
N ARG A 484 -11.88 2.48 33.42
CA ARG A 484 -12.65 1.33 32.94
C ARG A 484 -11.87 0.58 31.87
N LEU A 485 -12.13 -0.71 31.78
CA LEU A 485 -11.61 -1.60 30.78
C LEU A 485 -12.76 -2.01 29.85
N VAL A 486 -12.61 -1.83 28.53
CA VAL A 486 -13.69 -1.99 27.55
C VAL A 486 -13.26 -2.95 26.45
N CYS A 487 -14.15 -3.85 26.08
CA CYS A 487 -14.03 -4.67 24.86
C CYS A 487 -14.69 -3.96 23.67
N HIS A 488 -13.92 -3.64 22.65
CA HIS A 488 -14.43 -2.94 21.47
C HIS A 488 -15.12 -3.86 20.43
N TYR A 489 -15.19 -5.17 20.69
CA TYR A 489 -15.97 -6.08 19.88
C TYR A 489 -17.42 -6.21 20.38
N CYS A 490 -17.59 -6.53 21.64
CA CYS A 490 -18.92 -6.80 22.20
C CYS A 490 -19.43 -5.73 23.18
N GLY A 491 -18.65 -4.70 23.49
CA GLY A 491 -19.02 -3.65 24.44
C GLY A 491 -18.90 -4.03 25.92
N TYR A 492 -18.42 -5.24 26.26
CA TYR A 492 -18.20 -5.63 27.64
C TYR A 492 -17.31 -4.62 28.37
N THR A 493 -17.73 -4.21 29.57
CA THR A 493 -17.02 -3.21 30.37
C THR A 493 -16.86 -3.69 31.82
N THR A 494 -15.66 -3.49 32.37
CA THR A 494 -15.37 -3.76 33.79
C THR A 494 -14.49 -2.64 34.37
N ILE A 495 -14.41 -2.56 35.69
CA ILE A 495 -13.53 -1.62 36.39
C ILE A 495 -12.12 -2.22 36.40
N GLN A 496 -11.10 -1.35 36.24
CA GLN A 496 -9.70 -1.80 36.36
C GLN A 496 -9.44 -2.23 37.82
N PRO A 497 -9.00 -3.49 38.07
CA PRO A 497 -8.68 -3.94 39.41
C PRO A 497 -7.43 -3.24 39.94
N GLY A 498 -7.41 -2.91 41.20
CA GLY A 498 -6.24 -2.31 41.89
C GLY A 498 -5.12 -3.33 42.16
N LEU A 499 -5.48 -4.62 42.27
CA LEU A 499 -4.57 -5.75 42.45
C LEU A 499 -4.80 -6.77 41.35
N CYS A 500 -3.73 -7.48 40.98
CA CYS A 500 -3.82 -8.55 39.97
C CYS A 500 -4.76 -9.66 40.46
N PRO A 501 -5.80 -10.04 39.67
CA PRO A 501 -6.74 -11.10 40.07
C PRO A 501 -6.09 -12.49 40.18
N VAL A 502 -4.91 -12.70 39.58
CA VAL A 502 -4.22 -14.00 39.58
C VAL A 502 -3.17 -14.11 40.70
N CYS A 503 -2.32 -13.08 40.89
CA CYS A 503 -1.20 -13.16 41.84
C CYS A 503 -1.27 -12.15 42.98
N GLY A 504 -2.31 -11.32 43.07
CA GLY A 504 -2.46 -10.30 44.12
C GLY A 504 -1.49 -9.11 44.03
N SER A 505 -0.62 -9.07 43.05
CA SER A 505 0.40 -8.02 42.91
C SER A 505 -0.22 -6.64 42.59
N LYS A 506 0.36 -5.58 43.16
CA LYS A 506 0.03 -4.19 42.84
C LYS A 506 0.61 -3.69 41.52
N TYR A 507 1.48 -4.46 40.87
CA TYR A 507 2.14 -4.09 39.62
C TYR A 507 1.27 -4.37 38.39
N ILE A 508 -0.03 -4.07 38.49
CA ILE A 508 -1.01 -4.19 37.38
C ILE A 508 -1.29 -2.80 36.81
N SER A 509 -0.86 -2.55 35.58
CA SER A 509 -1.03 -1.24 34.93
C SER A 509 -0.79 -1.30 33.44
N GLY A 510 -1.17 -0.24 32.71
CA GLY A 510 -0.81 -0.07 31.31
C GLY A 510 0.70 0.22 31.13
N PHE A 511 1.26 -0.16 29.99
CA PHE A 511 2.65 0.11 29.63
C PHE A 511 2.83 1.55 29.14
N LYS A 512 3.81 2.29 29.71
CA LYS A 512 3.99 3.74 29.48
C LYS A 512 5.29 4.16 28.77
N ALA A 513 6.18 3.24 28.37
CA ALA A 513 7.42 3.60 27.72
C ALA A 513 7.27 3.83 26.21
N GLY A 514 7.89 4.85 25.65
CA GLY A 514 8.01 5.17 24.24
C GLY A 514 9.47 5.29 23.81
N THR A 515 9.73 5.45 22.51
CA THR A 515 11.07 5.58 21.91
C THR A 515 11.91 6.67 22.59
N GLN A 516 11.31 7.80 22.92
CA GLN A 516 11.99 8.90 23.63
C GLN A 516 12.48 8.48 25.02
N LYS A 517 11.66 7.74 25.78
CA LYS A 517 12.07 7.25 27.10
C LYS A 517 13.18 6.20 27.00
N ILE A 518 13.12 5.35 25.99
CA ILE A 518 14.16 4.36 25.72
C ILE A 518 15.47 5.05 25.37
N GLU A 519 15.44 6.07 24.52
CA GLU A 519 16.61 6.88 24.17
C GLU A 519 17.26 7.49 25.41
N GLN A 520 16.48 8.05 26.34
CA GLN A 520 16.96 8.58 27.60
C GLN A 520 17.65 7.51 28.46
N VAL A 521 17.05 6.32 28.58
CA VAL A 521 17.62 5.21 29.36
C VAL A 521 18.92 4.72 28.73
N VAL A 522 18.97 4.58 27.41
CA VAL A 522 20.17 4.14 26.69
C VAL A 522 21.31 5.16 26.82
N LYS A 523 21.04 6.46 26.62
CA LYS A 523 22.05 7.53 26.79
C LYS A 523 22.58 7.63 28.22
N ALA A 524 21.72 7.43 29.22
CA ALA A 524 22.14 7.43 30.61
C ALA A 524 23.02 6.22 30.96
N ARG A 525 22.74 5.04 30.36
CA ARG A 525 23.52 3.80 30.65
C ARG A 525 24.78 3.68 29.82
N PHE A 526 24.77 4.22 28.59
CA PHE A 526 25.88 4.19 27.63
C PHE A 526 26.19 5.60 27.10
N PRO A 527 26.78 6.50 27.93
CA PRO A 527 26.99 7.91 27.52
C PRO A 527 27.89 8.07 26.27
N GLN A 528 28.75 7.10 26.01
CA GLN A 528 29.68 7.07 24.88
C GLN A 528 29.02 6.67 23.56
N ALA A 529 27.79 6.08 23.59
CA ALA A 529 27.13 5.57 22.39
C ALA A 529 26.48 6.69 21.59
N ARG A 530 26.67 6.67 20.29
CA ARG A 530 25.98 7.53 19.33
C ARG A 530 24.62 6.92 19.02
N VAL A 531 23.55 7.57 19.46
CA VAL A 531 22.18 7.05 19.40
C VAL A 531 21.35 7.85 18.41
N LEU A 532 20.74 7.17 17.44
CA LEU A 532 19.73 7.72 16.55
C LEU A 532 18.35 7.17 16.91
N ARG A 533 17.33 8.03 16.77
CA ARG A 533 15.93 7.64 16.96
C ARG A 533 15.14 7.81 15.68
N MET A 534 14.34 6.79 15.34
CA MET A 534 13.50 6.75 14.14
C MET A 534 12.07 6.40 14.51
N ASP A 535 11.22 7.41 14.57
CA ASP A 535 9.78 7.29 14.80
C ASP A 535 9.01 8.34 13.97
N MET A 536 7.68 8.38 14.12
CA MET A 536 6.85 9.31 13.36
C MET A 536 7.21 10.78 13.61
N ASP A 537 7.71 11.14 14.81
CA ASP A 537 8.03 12.53 15.14
C ASP A 537 9.34 12.94 14.45
N THR A 538 10.36 12.08 14.46
CA THR A 538 11.66 12.36 13.83
C THR A 538 11.62 12.30 12.31
N THR A 539 10.67 11.56 11.73
CA THR A 539 10.55 11.38 10.27
C THR A 539 9.58 12.33 9.59
N ARG A 540 8.87 13.20 10.33
CA ARG A 540 7.99 14.25 9.75
C ARG A 540 8.76 15.36 9.03
N ILE A 541 10.00 15.60 9.38
CA ILE A 541 10.87 16.58 8.72
C ILE A 541 11.16 16.08 7.30
N LYS A 542 11.12 17.00 6.33
CA LYS A 542 11.43 16.67 4.93
C LYS A 542 12.80 15.98 4.86
N ASP A 543 12.85 14.82 4.21
CA ASP A 543 14.02 13.97 4.04
C ASP A 543 14.61 13.38 5.35
N GLY A 544 13.98 13.61 6.52
CA GLY A 544 14.46 13.12 7.83
C GLY A 544 14.57 11.60 7.91
N TYR A 545 13.68 10.88 7.22
CA TYR A 545 13.75 9.43 7.09
C TYR A 545 15.04 8.97 6.37
N GLU A 546 15.35 9.56 5.23
CA GLU A 546 16.51 9.21 4.41
C GLU A 546 17.83 9.61 5.09
N GLN A 547 17.84 10.76 5.78
CA GLN A 547 19.00 11.23 6.55
C GLN A 547 19.36 10.28 7.69
N ILE A 548 18.37 9.84 8.49
CA ILE A 548 18.60 8.90 9.61
C ILE A 548 19.17 7.57 9.08
N LEU A 549 18.62 7.06 7.99
CA LEU A 549 19.07 5.81 7.39
C LEU A 549 20.48 5.92 6.80
N SER A 550 20.78 7.01 6.11
CA SER A 550 22.12 7.26 5.57
C SER A 550 23.15 7.38 6.66
N ALA A 551 22.87 8.15 7.72
CA ALA A 551 23.77 8.31 8.86
C ALA A 551 24.03 6.96 9.55
N PHE A 552 23.00 6.13 9.75
CA PHE A 552 23.18 4.81 10.32
C PHE A 552 23.95 3.86 9.40
N SER A 553 23.64 3.87 8.10
CA SER A 553 24.36 3.06 7.10
C SER A 553 25.83 3.44 6.98
N ASN A 554 26.18 4.72 7.16
CA ASN A 554 27.54 5.25 7.12
C ASN A 554 28.30 5.07 8.43
N HIS A 555 27.78 4.31 9.40
CA HIS A 555 28.38 4.12 10.73
C HIS A 555 28.55 5.41 11.54
N GLU A 556 27.72 6.44 11.31
CA GLU A 556 27.70 7.67 12.09
C GLU A 556 26.99 7.48 13.46
N ALA A 557 26.28 6.36 13.63
CA ALA A 557 25.67 5.97 14.88
C ALA A 557 25.84 4.48 15.17
N ASP A 558 25.89 4.16 16.48
CA ASP A 558 26.10 2.82 17.01
C ASP A 558 24.77 2.12 17.31
N ILE A 559 23.76 2.89 17.75
CA ILE A 559 22.45 2.38 18.17
C ILE A 559 21.34 3.10 17.41
N LEU A 560 20.48 2.33 16.74
CA LEU A 560 19.24 2.82 16.13
C LEU A 560 18.05 2.36 16.98
N ILE A 561 17.32 3.30 17.57
CA ILE A 561 16.09 3.06 18.36
C ILE A 561 14.90 3.42 17.51
N GLY A 562 13.91 2.52 17.41
CA GLY A 562 12.71 2.88 16.66
C GLY A 562 11.56 1.91 16.77
N THR A 563 10.54 2.20 15.97
CA THR A 563 9.34 1.39 15.84
C THR A 563 9.43 0.48 14.60
N GLN A 564 8.30 0.00 14.09
CA GLN A 564 8.25 -0.86 12.89
C GLN A 564 9.03 -0.33 11.68
N MET A 565 9.31 0.98 11.63
CA MET A 565 10.03 1.59 10.52
C MET A 565 11.46 1.09 10.40
N ILE A 566 12.14 0.75 11.52
CA ILE A 566 13.54 0.29 11.49
C ILE A 566 13.69 -1.17 11.06
N VAL A 567 12.64 -1.98 11.22
CA VAL A 567 12.70 -3.43 10.88
C VAL A 567 12.28 -3.71 9.43
N LYS A 568 11.81 -2.70 8.68
CA LYS A 568 11.28 -2.85 7.32
C LYS A 568 12.21 -2.25 6.26
N GLY A 569 12.41 -2.97 5.16
CA GLY A 569 12.95 -2.44 3.90
C GLY A 569 14.44 -2.08 3.84
N HIS A 570 15.20 -2.23 4.94
CA HIS A 570 16.62 -1.82 4.99
C HIS A 570 17.57 -2.99 5.19
N ASP A 571 18.76 -2.87 4.63
CA ASP A 571 19.85 -3.81 4.79
C ASP A 571 21.03 -3.08 5.45
N PHE A 572 21.34 -3.48 6.71
CA PHE A 572 22.45 -2.93 7.48
C PHE A 572 23.39 -4.06 7.87
N PRO A 573 24.44 -4.33 7.08
CA PRO A 573 25.37 -5.43 7.33
C PRO A 573 26.12 -5.31 8.69
N GLY A 574 26.28 -4.07 9.20
CA GLY A 574 26.94 -3.79 10.48
C GLY A 574 26.11 -4.16 11.72
N VAL A 575 24.81 -4.48 11.57
CA VAL A 575 23.95 -4.78 12.71
C VAL A 575 24.14 -6.23 13.15
N THR A 576 24.70 -6.41 14.34
CA THR A 576 24.97 -7.71 14.96
C THR A 576 24.09 -7.99 16.18
N LEU A 577 23.37 -7.00 16.72
CA LEU A 577 22.45 -7.16 17.85
C LEU A 577 21.14 -6.47 17.57
N VAL A 578 20.04 -7.18 17.77
CA VAL A 578 18.68 -6.62 17.77
C VAL A 578 18.01 -6.89 19.11
N GLY A 579 17.62 -5.84 19.82
CA GLY A 579 16.84 -5.92 21.06
C GLY A 579 15.38 -5.59 20.81
N VAL A 580 14.48 -6.54 21.02
CA VAL A 580 13.02 -6.30 21.02
C VAL A 580 12.59 -5.99 22.45
N LEU A 581 12.16 -4.75 22.68
CA LEU A 581 11.82 -4.25 24.00
C LEU A 581 10.32 -4.40 24.26
N ALA A 582 9.88 -5.32 25.08
CA ALA A 582 8.47 -5.63 25.38
C ALA A 582 7.64 -6.09 24.15
N ALA A 583 7.85 -7.33 23.75
CA ALA A 583 7.09 -8.00 22.68
C ALA A 583 5.57 -8.00 22.94
N ASP A 584 5.16 -7.99 24.22
CA ASP A 584 3.79 -7.93 24.70
C ASP A 584 2.97 -6.73 24.14
N LEU A 585 3.63 -5.64 23.81
CA LEU A 585 2.93 -4.45 23.27
C LEU A 585 2.23 -4.71 21.94
N SER A 586 2.73 -5.63 21.14
CA SER A 586 2.05 -6.06 19.91
C SER A 586 1.08 -7.21 20.15
N LEU A 587 1.38 -8.08 21.08
CA LEU A 587 0.61 -9.28 21.38
C LEU A 587 -0.78 -8.96 21.96
N TYR A 588 -0.84 -7.95 22.81
CA TYR A 588 -2.07 -7.62 23.55
C TYR A 588 -2.79 -6.37 23.03
N ILE A 589 -2.66 -6.06 21.75
CA ILE A 589 -3.57 -5.10 21.09
C ILE A 589 -4.96 -5.76 21.01
N SER A 590 -6.03 -4.98 21.21
CA SER A 590 -7.42 -5.45 21.07
C SER A 590 -7.79 -5.74 19.62
N ASP A 591 -7.10 -6.70 19.01
CA ASP A 591 -7.28 -7.12 17.62
C ASP A 591 -7.02 -8.61 17.51
N TYR A 592 -7.90 -9.35 16.83
CA TYR A 592 -7.77 -10.79 16.63
C TYR A 592 -6.51 -11.19 15.84
N ARG A 593 -5.87 -10.24 15.16
CA ARG A 593 -4.61 -10.41 14.40
C ARG A 593 -3.36 -10.12 15.25
N ALA A 594 -3.51 -9.83 16.54
CA ALA A 594 -2.38 -9.41 17.38
C ALA A 594 -1.25 -10.43 17.42
N SER A 595 -1.60 -11.71 17.54
CA SER A 595 -0.65 -12.83 17.55
C SER A 595 0.10 -12.96 16.23
N GLU A 596 -0.61 -12.90 15.11
CA GLU A 596 -0.04 -12.93 13.76
C GLU A 596 0.93 -11.76 13.53
N ARG A 597 0.52 -10.55 13.87
CA ARG A 597 1.38 -9.35 13.74
C ARG A 597 2.60 -9.43 14.63
N THR A 598 2.46 -9.97 15.83
CA THR A 598 3.59 -10.15 16.75
C THR A 598 4.59 -11.11 16.17
N PHE A 599 4.16 -12.29 15.71
CA PHE A 599 5.02 -13.26 15.04
C PHE A 599 5.76 -12.62 13.83
N GLN A 600 5.02 -11.94 12.95
CA GLN A 600 5.57 -11.29 11.76
C GLN A 600 6.63 -10.24 12.12
N LEU A 601 6.36 -9.39 13.11
CA LEU A 601 7.28 -8.36 13.57
C LEU A 601 8.53 -8.91 14.21
N LEU A 602 8.41 -9.94 15.07
CA LEU A 602 9.53 -10.58 15.73
C LEU A 602 10.43 -11.28 14.70
N THR A 603 9.86 -12.00 13.75
CA THR A 603 10.59 -12.68 12.68
C THR A 603 11.28 -11.67 11.75
N GLN A 604 10.62 -10.56 11.40
CA GLN A 604 11.23 -9.49 10.61
C GLN A 604 12.39 -8.82 11.37
N ALA A 605 12.21 -8.55 12.67
CA ALA A 605 13.26 -7.97 13.51
C ALA A 605 14.46 -8.93 13.63
N ALA A 606 14.20 -10.21 13.86
CA ALA A 606 15.22 -11.24 13.85
C ALA A 606 16.00 -11.29 12.54
N GLY A 607 15.28 -11.19 11.42
CA GLY A 607 15.88 -11.15 10.09
C GLY A 607 16.83 -9.96 9.82
N ARG A 608 16.92 -8.95 10.71
CA ARG A 608 17.84 -7.81 10.56
C ARG A 608 19.22 -8.08 11.12
N ALA A 609 19.36 -8.93 12.12
CA ALA A 609 20.65 -9.27 12.72
C ALA A 609 21.44 -10.23 11.82
N GLY A 610 22.76 -10.05 11.77
CA GLY A 610 23.68 -10.98 11.11
C GLY A 610 23.51 -11.08 9.59
N ARG A 611 23.29 -9.98 8.92
CA ARG A 611 23.27 -9.90 7.45
C ARG A 611 24.65 -9.75 6.82
N GLY A 612 25.62 -9.31 7.61
CA GLY A 612 27.05 -9.33 7.27
C GLY A 612 27.69 -10.69 7.49
N ASP A 613 29.00 -10.70 7.61
CA ASP A 613 29.80 -11.93 7.83
C ASP A 613 29.80 -12.37 9.29
N ILE A 614 29.35 -11.50 10.21
CA ILE A 614 29.33 -11.75 11.67
C ILE A 614 27.93 -12.27 12.03
N PRO A 615 27.84 -13.40 12.75
CA PRO A 615 26.54 -13.90 13.25
C PRO A 615 25.84 -12.87 14.14
N GLY A 616 24.52 -12.79 14.02
CA GLY A 616 23.72 -11.86 14.79
C GLY A 616 23.06 -12.48 16.00
N ASN A 617 22.84 -11.68 17.05
CA ASN A 617 22.03 -12.03 18.22
C ASN A 617 20.72 -11.21 18.22
N VAL A 618 19.66 -11.85 18.69
CA VAL A 618 18.35 -11.22 18.87
C VAL A 618 17.85 -11.51 20.28
N ILE A 619 17.56 -10.47 21.04
CA ILE A 619 17.02 -10.59 22.39
C ILE A 619 15.56 -10.14 22.36
N ILE A 620 14.65 -11.05 22.68
CA ILE A 620 13.21 -10.79 22.76
C ILE A 620 12.82 -10.69 24.24
N GLN A 621 12.55 -9.50 24.72
CA GLN A 621 12.10 -9.25 26.09
C GLN A 621 10.58 -9.28 26.17
N THR A 622 10.02 -10.06 27.12
CA THR A 622 8.56 -10.24 27.24
C THR A 622 8.15 -10.60 28.68
N TYR A 623 6.91 -10.31 29.03
CA TYR A 623 6.25 -10.78 30.26
C TYR A 623 5.46 -12.09 30.03
N ASP A 624 5.43 -12.59 28.78
CA ASP A 624 4.74 -13.85 28.41
C ASP A 624 5.62 -14.72 27.50
N PRO A 625 6.72 -15.29 28.07
CA PRO A 625 7.73 -16.01 27.28
C PRO A 625 7.21 -17.30 26.64
N ASP A 626 6.11 -17.86 27.15
CA ASP A 626 5.56 -19.13 26.71
C ASP A 626 4.52 -18.99 25.60
N HIS A 627 4.16 -17.74 25.22
CA HIS A 627 3.18 -17.50 24.18
C HIS A 627 3.67 -18.01 22.82
N TYR A 628 2.83 -18.80 22.14
CA TYR A 628 3.21 -19.47 20.88
C TYR A 628 3.75 -18.51 19.80
N SER A 629 3.23 -17.28 19.70
CA SER A 629 3.75 -16.30 18.72
C SER A 629 5.21 -15.89 19.02
N ILE A 630 5.64 -15.96 20.28
CA ILE A 630 6.98 -15.59 20.71
C ILE A 630 7.93 -16.79 20.59
N THR A 631 7.49 -17.97 21.06
CA THR A 631 8.30 -19.18 20.99
C THR A 631 8.58 -19.61 19.55
N THR A 632 7.54 -19.61 18.69
CA THR A 632 7.69 -19.94 17.28
C THR A 632 8.49 -18.88 16.51
N ALA A 633 8.39 -17.58 16.89
CA ALA A 633 9.22 -16.52 16.29
C ALA A 633 10.70 -16.66 16.68
N LYS A 634 11.01 -17.09 17.91
CA LYS A 634 12.39 -17.46 18.32
C LYS A 634 12.98 -18.54 17.41
N GLU A 635 12.18 -19.54 17.10
CA GLU A 635 12.56 -20.66 16.21
C GLU A 635 12.45 -20.30 14.72
N GLN A 636 11.86 -19.14 14.40
CA GLN A 636 11.53 -18.69 13.04
C GLN A 636 10.68 -19.75 12.27
N ASN A 637 9.84 -20.47 13.01
CA ASN A 637 9.02 -21.57 12.52
C ASN A 637 7.59 -21.08 12.23
N TYR A 638 7.38 -20.69 10.97
CA TYR A 638 6.06 -20.20 10.51
C TYR A 638 4.99 -21.27 10.57
N GLU A 639 5.29 -22.51 10.20
CA GLU A 639 4.35 -23.64 10.17
C GLU A 639 3.80 -23.95 11.57
N ALA A 640 4.70 -23.98 12.57
CA ALA A 640 4.30 -24.20 13.97
C ALA A 640 3.41 -23.05 14.49
N PHE A 641 3.75 -21.80 14.11
CA PHE A 641 2.91 -20.64 14.40
C PHE A 641 1.53 -20.77 13.74
N TYR A 642 1.50 -21.01 12.43
CA TYR A 642 0.28 -21.11 11.64
C TYR A 642 -0.64 -22.21 12.18
N GLY A 643 -0.13 -23.40 12.49
CA GLY A 643 -0.92 -24.50 13.02
C GLY A 643 -1.68 -24.16 14.31
N GLN A 644 -1.06 -23.40 15.22
CA GLN A 644 -1.71 -22.96 16.46
C GLN A 644 -2.70 -21.81 16.21
N GLU A 645 -2.30 -20.81 15.43
CA GLU A 645 -3.13 -19.64 15.15
C GLU A 645 -4.38 -20.00 14.35
N ILE A 646 -4.29 -20.91 13.37
CA ILE A 646 -5.46 -21.28 12.54
C ILE A 646 -6.54 -21.99 13.35
N GLU A 647 -6.16 -22.83 14.32
CA GLU A 647 -7.09 -23.48 15.24
C GLU A 647 -7.81 -22.44 16.13
N TYR A 648 -7.07 -21.46 16.65
CA TYR A 648 -7.66 -20.33 17.36
C TYR A 648 -8.68 -19.57 16.50
N ARG A 649 -8.33 -19.29 15.22
CA ARG A 649 -9.22 -18.59 14.28
C ARG A 649 -10.48 -19.40 13.97
N LYS A 650 -10.39 -20.73 13.86
CA LYS A 650 -11.54 -21.63 13.69
C LYS A 650 -12.47 -21.55 14.89
N MET A 651 -11.92 -21.68 16.09
CA MET A 651 -12.69 -21.70 17.35
C MET A 651 -13.40 -20.36 17.57
N MET A 652 -12.72 -19.24 17.34
CA MET A 652 -13.24 -17.89 17.58
C MET A 652 -13.98 -17.30 16.37
N ARG A 653 -14.13 -18.06 15.29
CA ARG A 653 -14.80 -17.63 14.05
C ARG A 653 -14.21 -16.37 13.47
N TYR A 654 -12.88 -16.38 13.27
CA TYR A 654 -12.13 -15.27 12.68
C TYR A 654 -11.61 -15.61 11.26
N PRO A 655 -11.34 -14.59 10.42
CA PRO A 655 -10.63 -14.81 9.16
C PRO A 655 -9.26 -15.49 9.36
N PRO A 656 -8.83 -16.37 8.43
CA PRO A 656 -9.40 -16.63 7.12
C PRO A 656 -10.48 -17.71 7.05
N VAL A 657 -10.71 -18.49 8.11
CA VAL A 657 -11.67 -19.61 8.13
C VAL A 657 -13.11 -19.13 8.08
N TRP A 658 -13.35 -17.97 8.66
CA TRP A 658 -14.59 -17.23 8.59
C TRP A 658 -14.32 -15.89 7.90
N ASN A 659 -15.36 -15.30 7.31
CA ASN A 659 -15.31 -13.93 6.81
C ASN A 659 -16.01 -13.00 7.79
N MET A 660 -15.59 -11.76 7.86
CA MET A 660 -16.10 -10.75 8.77
C MET A 660 -16.44 -9.46 8.04
N LEU A 661 -17.65 -8.96 8.29
CA LEU A 661 -18.08 -7.63 7.87
C LEU A 661 -18.12 -6.71 9.10
N TYR A 662 -17.38 -5.63 9.06
CA TYR A 662 -17.42 -4.54 10.01
C TYR A 662 -18.32 -3.43 9.47
N ILE A 663 -19.31 -3.01 10.26
CA ILE A 663 -20.26 -1.98 9.91
C ILE A 663 -20.10 -0.84 10.91
N LEU A 664 -19.78 0.35 10.40
CA LEU A 664 -19.57 1.58 11.18
C LEU A 664 -20.78 2.51 10.99
N CYS A 665 -21.43 2.90 12.08
CA CYS A 665 -22.41 3.99 12.12
C CYS A 665 -21.76 5.21 12.78
N ALA A 666 -21.68 6.34 12.05
CA ALA A 666 -20.99 7.52 12.49
C ALA A 666 -21.87 8.78 12.37
N SER A 667 -22.00 9.58 13.44
CA SER A 667 -22.79 10.81 13.45
C SER A 667 -22.22 11.82 14.45
N LYS A 668 -22.46 13.10 14.21
CA LYS A 668 -22.21 14.17 15.20
C LYS A 668 -23.17 14.10 16.39
N ASN A 669 -24.29 13.41 16.25
CA ASN A 669 -25.25 13.16 17.32
C ASN A 669 -25.11 11.70 17.78
N GLU A 670 -24.79 11.49 19.08
CA GLU A 670 -24.58 10.17 19.66
C GLU A 670 -25.84 9.31 19.65
N ALA A 671 -27.00 9.90 20.00
CA ALA A 671 -28.27 9.19 19.98
C ALA A 671 -28.60 8.69 18.56
N ALA A 672 -28.42 9.54 17.54
CA ALA A 672 -28.65 9.16 16.15
C ALA A 672 -27.72 8.02 15.68
N ALA A 673 -26.44 8.02 16.09
CA ALA A 673 -25.51 6.93 15.78
C ALA A 673 -25.94 5.63 16.46
N SER A 674 -26.41 5.69 17.70
CA SER A 674 -26.88 4.53 18.49
C SER A 674 -28.18 3.95 17.92
N GLU A 675 -29.17 4.79 17.65
CA GLU A 675 -30.46 4.39 17.08
C GLU A 675 -30.29 3.76 15.68
N ALA A 676 -29.45 4.36 14.85
CA ALA A 676 -29.11 3.82 13.53
C ALA A 676 -28.43 2.44 13.64
N ALA A 677 -27.50 2.27 14.55
CA ALA A 677 -26.82 0.99 14.77
C ALA A 677 -27.81 -0.09 15.29
N VAL A 678 -28.70 0.24 16.20
CA VAL A 678 -29.74 -0.68 16.71
C VAL A 678 -30.71 -1.06 15.58
N ALA A 679 -31.15 -0.13 14.76
CA ALA A 679 -32.03 -0.41 13.64
C ALA A 679 -31.36 -1.32 12.58
N LEU A 680 -30.06 -1.09 12.29
CA LEU A 680 -29.29 -1.99 11.42
C LEU A 680 -29.17 -3.39 12.02
N MET A 681 -28.91 -3.50 13.32
CA MET A 681 -28.85 -4.80 14.00
C MET A 681 -30.16 -5.55 13.89
N GLY A 682 -31.29 -4.87 14.11
CA GLY A 682 -32.63 -5.46 13.90
C GLY A 682 -32.85 -5.97 12.48
N LYS A 683 -32.37 -5.23 11.45
CA LYS A 683 -32.44 -5.67 10.05
C LYS A 683 -31.53 -6.88 9.78
N ILE A 684 -30.33 -6.88 10.35
CA ILE A 684 -29.42 -8.04 10.29
C ILE A 684 -30.07 -9.27 10.90
N ASP A 685 -30.65 -9.16 12.09
CA ASP A 685 -31.33 -10.27 12.77
C ASP A 685 -32.53 -10.81 11.97
N GLN A 686 -33.25 -9.93 11.26
CA GLN A 686 -34.28 -10.35 10.33
C GLN A 686 -33.70 -11.19 9.18
N ILE A 687 -32.66 -10.68 8.50
CA ILE A 687 -32.00 -11.39 7.39
C ILE A 687 -31.42 -12.73 7.86
N VAL A 688 -30.83 -12.78 9.06
CA VAL A 688 -30.26 -14.01 9.66
C VAL A 688 -31.34 -15.07 9.88
N ARG A 689 -32.53 -14.67 10.30
CA ARG A 689 -33.65 -15.62 10.50
C ARG A 689 -34.21 -16.18 9.20
N GLU A 690 -34.13 -15.39 8.13
CA GLU A 690 -34.64 -15.76 6.80
C GLU A 690 -33.64 -16.65 6.02
N ASN A 691 -32.38 -16.72 6.46
CA ASN A 691 -31.31 -17.48 5.80
C ASN A 691 -30.97 -18.77 6.55
N SER A 692 -30.72 -19.84 5.80
CA SER A 692 -30.29 -21.12 6.34
C SER A 692 -28.81 -21.16 6.77
N GLU A 693 -28.01 -20.19 6.36
CA GLU A 693 -26.58 -20.13 6.71
C GLU A 693 -26.35 -19.63 8.13
N LYS A 694 -25.28 -20.14 8.76
CA LYS A 694 -24.86 -19.70 10.09
C LYS A 694 -24.17 -18.33 10.01
N ILE A 695 -24.95 -17.29 10.24
CA ILE A 695 -24.48 -15.91 10.36
C ILE A 695 -24.44 -15.55 11.85
N PHE A 696 -23.35 -14.96 12.32
CA PHE A 696 -23.17 -14.49 13.69
C PHE A 696 -22.99 -12.99 13.69
N SER A 697 -23.80 -12.28 14.46
CA SER A 697 -23.73 -10.83 14.65
C SER A 697 -23.30 -10.50 16.08
N ILE A 698 -22.51 -9.44 16.24
CA ILE A 698 -22.00 -8.94 17.52
C ILE A 698 -22.13 -7.43 17.54
N GLY A 699 -22.66 -6.87 18.60
CA GLY A 699 -22.86 -5.43 18.79
C GLY A 699 -24.36 -5.09 18.88
N PRO A 700 -24.76 -3.81 18.69
CA PRO A 700 -23.87 -2.66 18.48
C PRO A 700 -23.03 -2.29 19.72
N SER A 701 -21.81 -1.84 19.51
CA SER A 701 -20.90 -1.37 20.56
C SER A 701 -20.19 -0.09 20.16
N ASP A 702 -19.53 0.56 21.11
CA ASP A 702 -18.65 1.68 20.79
C ASP A 702 -17.43 1.24 19.99
N ALA A 703 -17.05 2.00 18.96
CA ALA A 703 -15.79 1.77 18.26
C ALA A 703 -14.59 1.94 19.23
N PRO A 704 -13.40 1.35 18.94
CA PRO A 704 -12.19 1.50 19.76
C PRO A 704 -11.84 2.95 20.09
N VAL A 705 -12.10 3.86 19.16
CA VAL A 705 -12.14 5.30 19.41
C VAL A 705 -13.60 5.73 19.22
N ALA A 706 -14.33 5.83 20.31
CA ALA A 706 -15.78 6.09 20.28
C ALA A 706 -16.14 7.46 19.67
N LYS A 707 -15.23 8.44 19.74
CA LYS A 707 -15.43 9.79 19.21
C LYS A 707 -14.17 10.32 18.54
N ILE A 708 -14.27 10.79 17.30
CA ILE A 708 -13.19 11.44 16.55
C ILE A 708 -13.72 12.73 15.93
N SER A 709 -13.09 13.88 16.20
CA SER A 709 -13.49 15.19 15.64
C SER A 709 -15.00 15.45 15.79
N ASP A 710 -15.51 15.22 16.99
CA ASP A 710 -16.93 15.36 17.37
C ASP A 710 -17.91 14.42 16.63
N VAL A 711 -17.41 13.36 16.00
CA VAL A 711 -18.22 12.31 15.40
C VAL A 711 -18.21 11.06 16.28
N TYR A 712 -19.38 10.69 16.78
CA TYR A 712 -19.60 9.47 17.57
C TYR A 712 -19.68 8.25 16.64
N ARG A 713 -19.17 7.10 17.10
CA ARG A 713 -18.92 5.94 16.29
C ARG A 713 -19.42 4.67 16.98
N LYS A 714 -20.40 4.00 16.37
CA LYS A 714 -20.92 2.69 16.80
C LYS A 714 -20.59 1.64 15.75
N VAL A 715 -20.35 0.41 16.19
CA VAL A 715 -19.89 -0.69 15.34
C VAL A 715 -20.73 -1.96 15.54
N ILE A 716 -20.89 -2.69 14.43
CA ILE A 716 -21.49 -4.03 14.39
C ILE A 716 -20.52 -4.93 13.62
N TYR A 717 -20.34 -6.15 14.08
CA TYR A 717 -19.58 -7.18 13.39
C TYR A 717 -20.53 -8.31 12.97
N VAL A 718 -20.39 -8.74 11.71
CA VAL A 718 -21.12 -9.90 11.18
C VAL A 718 -20.11 -10.90 10.65
N LYS A 719 -20.27 -12.18 11.02
CA LYS A 719 -19.36 -13.27 10.65
C LYS A 719 -20.12 -14.38 9.95
N THR A 720 -19.56 -14.90 8.84
CA THR A 720 -20.06 -16.09 8.14
C THR A 720 -18.90 -16.83 7.46
N ARG A 721 -19.12 -18.06 7.01
CA ARG A 721 -18.10 -18.79 6.24
C ARG A 721 -17.99 -18.28 4.82
N GLU A 722 -19.10 -18.00 4.17
CA GLU A 722 -19.16 -17.61 2.76
C GLU A 722 -19.05 -16.10 2.61
N TYR A 723 -18.04 -15.64 1.85
CA TYR A 723 -17.82 -14.22 1.57
C TYR A 723 -19.02 -13.58 0.84
N GLN A 724 -19.61 -14.33 -0.12
CA GLN A 724 -20.73 -13.82 -0.92
C GLN A 724 -21.96 -13.51 -0.07
N THR A 725 -22.20 -14.25 1.00
CA THR A 725 -23.27 -13.97 1.96
C THR A 725 -23.12 -12.59 2.60
N LEU A 726 -21.88 -12.17 2.92
CA LEU A 726 -21.64 -10.82 3.43
C LEU A 726 -21.88 -9.74 2.37
N VAL A 727 -21.60 -10.02 1.10
CA VAL A 727 -21.87 -9.10 -0.02
C VAL A 727 -23.38 -8.91 -0.16
N ILE A 728 -24.15 -10.00 -0.20
CA ILE A 728 -25.61 -9.96 -0.28
C ILE A 728 -26.21 -9.23 0.92
N LEU A 729 -25.72 -9.52 2.14
CA LEU A 729 -26.14 -8.82 3.35
C LEU A 729 -25.87 -7.30 3.23
N LYS A 730 -24.67 -6.91 2.79
CA LYS A 730 -24.33 -5.49 2.57
C LYS A 730 -25.30 -4.84 1.58
N ASP A 731 -25.62 -5.49 0.46
CA ASP A 731 -26.55 -4.95 -0.53
C ASP A 731 -27.95 -4.74 0.07
N GLY A 732 -28.45 -5.70 0.85
CA GLY A 732 -29.70 -5.58 1.58
C GLY A 732 -29.71 -4.44 2.62
N LEU A 733 -28.58 -4.25 3.33
CA LEU A 733 -28.42 -3.14 4.27
C LEU A 733 -28.30 -1.79 3.56
N GLU A 734 -27.60 -1.70 2.42
CA GLU A 734 -27.53 -0.48 1.61
C GLU A 734 -28.91 -0.07 1.11
N ALA A 735 -29.76 -1.02 0.65
CA ALA A 735 -31.13 -0.76 0.27
C ALA A 735 -31.96 -0.25 1.46
N PHE A 736 -31.87 -0.92 2.62
CA PHE A 736 -32.55 -0.49 3.85
C PHE A 736 -32.15 0.93 4.30
N ILE A 737 -30.86 1.24 4.26
CA ILE A 737 -30.33 2.58 4.61
C ILE A 737 -30.89 3.65 3.65
N LYS A 738 -30.96 3.35 2.35
CA LYS A 738 -31.43 4.28 1.32
C LYS A 738 -32.89 4.68 1.53
N ASP A 739 -33.72 3.73 1.94
CA ASP A 739 -35.16 3.92 2.07
C ASP A 739 -35.58 4.46 3.46
N ASN A 740 -34.64 4.53 4.41
CA ASN A 740 -34.92 4.91 5.79
C ASN A 740 -34.36 6.29 6.14
N ARG A 741 -35.23 7.21 6.56
CA ARG A 741 -34.88 8.60 6.93
C ARG A 741 -33.95 8.70 8.15
N LEU A 742 -33.89 7.67 8.99
CA LEU A 742 -33.00 7.62 10.15
C LEU A 742 -31.52 7.85 9.79
N TYR A 743 -31.12 7.45 8.58
CA TYR A 743 -29.74 7.55 8.11
C TYR A 743 -29.40 8.85 7.39
N GLN A 744 -30.27 9.87 7.39
CA GLN A 744 -29.98 11.14 6.70
C GLN A 744 -28.76 11.86 7.27
N ASN A 745 -28.54 11.76 8.60
CA ASN A 745 -27.42 12.39 9.33
C ASN A 745 -26.44 11.37 9.92
N VAL A 746 -26.49 10.11 9.47
CA VAL A 746 -25.61 9.03 9.92
C VAL A 746 -24.85 8.49 8.73
N ALA A 747 -23.54 8.56 8.78
CA ALA A 747 -22.69 7.90 7.78
C ALA A 747 -22.54 6.43 8.15
N VAL A 748 -22.92 5.53 7.23
CA VAL A 748 -22.72 4.09 7.39
C VAL A 748 -21.60 3.64 6.46
N GLY A 749 -20.64 2.92 7.00
CA GLY A 749 -19.49 2.38 6.25
C GLY A 749 -19.34 0.88 6.45
N PHE A 750 -18.95 0.18 5.39
CA PHE A 750 -18.72 -1.26 5.38
C PHE A 750 -17.22 -1.55 5.22
N ASP A 751 -16.71 -2.58 5.91
CA ASP A 751 -15.35 -3.07 5.74
C ASP A 751 -15.29 -4.59 5.88
N PHE A 752 -14.90 -5.24 4.78
CA PHE A 752 -14.78 -6.69 4.71
C PHE A 752 -13.41 -7.14 5.18
N ASN A 753 -13.37 -8.11 6.09
CA ASN A 753 -12.14 -8.67 6.67
C ASN A 753 -11.19 -7.54 7.11
N PRO A 754 -11.61 -6.67 8.06
CA PRO A 754 -10.84 -5.50 8.45
C PRO A 754 -9.45 -5.90 8.95
N ILE A 755 -8.43 -5.15 8.53
CA ILE A 755 -7.05 -5.39 8.96
C ILE A 755 -6.73 -4.62 10.23
N ASN A 756 -7.28 -3.44 10.40
CA ASN A 756 -7.09 -2.66 11.61
C ASN A 756 -8.38 -2.71 12.44
N GLY A 757 -8.32 -3.21 13.68
CA GLY A 757 -9.33 -2.97 14.67
C GLY A 757 -9.22 -1.49 15.08
N PHE A 758 -10.21 -0.69 14.81
CA PHE A 758 -10.17 0.78 14.90
C PHE A 758 -10.32 1.35 16.27
#